data_b5eb49f466fa63b903b19e401b922c3e
#
_entry.id   b5eb49f466fa63b903b19e401b922c3e
#
_cell.length_a   1.000
_cell.length_b   1.000
_cell.length_c   1.000
_cell.angle_alpha   90.00
_cell.angle_beta   90.00
_cell.angle_gamma   90.00
#
_symmetry.space_group_name_H-M   'P 1'
#
loop_
_entity.id
_entity.type
_entity.pdbx_description
1 polymer ?
#
loop_
_entity_poly.entity_id
_entity_poly.type
_entity_poly.pdbx_seq_one_letter_code
_entity_poly.pdbx_strand_id
1 'polypeptide(L)'
;MKRILTLAFAAALAAHTGAEVLTRADSGLKAADGDFTASFTFRWNGFAPIPKEMAWRNGMIACHRSGYYEGWRLFLHDANEGRPVFEVGRKEGAVSVESGEGLSTGIWHRVAVSWQRSEKDPARGTMRLFADGALVAESSDDRPKPLTDASPVQLGYVDFGVGALDLEVADRALVAKALTEAEVREECRKDARIAADRPLEDRPLFAGVYARSLRQADRAAARLAAEPKREEPSAPREARVCERTEDLSVPAGTVRTIENVAFRGRALEIPRAAFGLVTDPAILARFPEAVRDRVLSAPVSGFDPFASYGTGIARRRAALVFERRGTALAQAAWPNDACAQAQLKDGAWSFASDAAPHLAPGTKLLAYGYWKYFWADAALPVEVQADGRYRTLEPHNYGFAENPRLKVLGVPEVLDRPGEWCVVGDRIYLLPPDEGFDGLSIPQFRGPFFRARGQKGRLVFRNVSFEGSLDTALELVDCADVELDHVTFCGNSGDDAVIRNCAKTRVVGSRFEQTGLTQLQVSGGDRRTLAAGDVIVRDCAFARSGLLQRTYTPCIRLEGCGGLVAGCTFADTPSSAIRLEGNDHVVMDCLFERNVLESDDQGAIDVWGDPTYRANVFFRNEFRDVGGDANHDCGRNGIRFDDFISGNGVISNLFVNAAQGNFGAVNTHGGHYNAIVGNVFRDCARGVGSFGWGDERMARRLAEDEIKGKLKVLEGDSPYRTRYPELARLGKDDGAQLVLDNVFERTPQRARGQKLGSLVRHGLGEGLRDEE
;
A
#
# COMPACT_ATOMS: atom_id res chain seq x y z
N MET A 1 -3.59 -11.10 -56.21
CA MET A 1 -2.16 -10.90 -55.83
C MET A 1 -1.95 -10.78 -54.31
N LYS A 2 -2.68 -9.97 -53.55
CA LYS A 2 -2.52 -9.89 -52.07
C LYS A 2 -2.78 -11.21 -51.33
N ARG A 3 -3.79 -12.00 -51.70
CA ARG A 3 -4.07 -13.33 -51.07
C ARG A 3 -2.97 -14.37 -51.26
N ILE A 4 -2.29 -14.33 -52.41
CA ILE A 4 -1.20 -15.29 -52.74
C ILE A 4 0.07 -14.92 -51.96
N LEU A 5 0.32 -13.64 -51.77
CA LEU A 5 1.46 -13.18 -50.94
C LEU A 5 1.29 -13.54 -49.43
N THR A 6 0.05 -13.48 -48.90
CA THR A 6 -0.20 -13.81 -47.49
C THR A 6 -0.03 -15.31 -47.21
N LEU A 7 -0.46 -16.18 -48.13
CA LEU A 7 -0.26 -17.62 -48.02
C LEU A 7 1.19 -18.06 -48.23
N ALA A 8 1.93 -17.44 -49.16
CA ALA A 8 3.36 -17.69 -49.35
C ALA A 8 4.22 -17.21 -48.17
N PHE A 9 3.80 -16.14 -47.51
CA PHE A 9 4.49 -15.62 -46.34
C PHE A 9 4.28 -16.50 -45.09
N ALA A 10 3.05 -17.01 -44.87
CA ALA A 10 2.74 -17.96 -43.81
C ALA A 10 3.50 -19.28 -43.97
N ALA A 11 3.59 -19.81 -45.19
CA ALA A 11 4.34 -21.03 -45.49
C ALA A 11 5.87 -20.85 -45.32
N ALA A 12 6.41 -19.66 -45.64
CA ALA A 12 7.83 -19.37 -45.47
C ALA A 12 8.21 -19.22 -43.97
N LEU A 13 7.26 -18.73 -43.14
CA LEU A 13 7.46 -18.61 -41.70
C LEU A 13 7.46 -19.97 -40.99
N ALA A 14 6.53 -20.88 -41.42
CA ALA A 14 6.46 -22.27 -40.91
C ALA A 14 7.73 -23.08 -41.18
N ALA A 15 8.34 -22.87 -42.35
CA ALA A 15 9.58 -23.54 -42.71
C ALA A 15 10.82 -23.10 -41.87
N HIS A 16 10.77 -21.93 -41.23
CA HIS A 16 11.89 -21.42 -40.43
C HIS A 16 11.80 -21.75 -38.94
N THR A 17 10.61 -22.02 -38.40
CA THR A 17 10.40 -22.19 -36.94
C THR A 17 10.07 -23.64 -36.54
N GLY A 18 9.83 -24.53 -37.47
CA GLY A 18 9.40 -25.92 -37.18
C GLY A 18 8.04 -26.00 -36.49
N ALA A 19 7.31 -24.88 -36.34
CA ALA A 19 5.99 -24.83 -35.76
C ALA A 19 4.91 -25.03 -36.84
N GLU A 20 3.93 -25.87 -36.57
CA GLU A 20 2.72 -26.00 -37.41
C GLU A 20 1.91 -24.70 -37.20
N VAL A 21 2.06 -23.74 -38.10
CA VAL A 21 1.21 -22.55 -38.13
C VAL A 21 -0.20 -23.01 -38.54
N LEU A 22 -1.13 -22.97 -37.58
CA LEU A 22 -2.54 -23.24 -37.85
C LEU A 22 -3.10 -22.18 -38.83
N THR A 23 -2.99 -22.45 -40.11
CA THR A 23 -3.64 -21.68 -41.17
C THR A 23 -5.12 -22.06 -41.17
N ARG A 24 -5.99 -21.13 -40.73
CA ARG A 24 -7.45 -21.18 -40.88
C ARG A 24 -8.07 -22.60 -40.78
N ALA A 25 -8.03 -23.17 -39.58
CA ALA A 25 -8.70 -24.45 -39.33
C ALA A 25 -10.18 -24.20 -38.99
N ASP A 26 -11.06 -24.92 -39.68
CA ASP A 26 -12.46 -25.02 -39.29
C ASP A 26 -12.54 -25.74 -37.93
N SER A 27 -13.08 -25.06 -36.91
CA SER A 27 -13.24 -25.66 -35.59
C SER A 27 -14.29 -26.77 -35.53
N GLY A 28 -15.12 -26.90 -36.53
CA GLY A 28 -16.33 -27.76 -36.50
C GLY A 28 -17.45 -27.22 -35.61
N LEU A 29 -17.25 -26.06 -34.99
CA LEU A 29 -18.23 -25.41 -34.11
C LEU A 29 -19.13 -24.49 -34.93
N LYS A 30 -20.45 -24.59 -34.75
CA LYS A 30 -21.42 -23.67 -35.35
C LYS A 30 -21.82 -22.61 -34.34
N ALA A 31 -21.91 -21.36 -34.78
CA ALA A 31 -22.32 -20.24 -33.92
C ALA A 31 -23.72 -20.45 -33.33
N ALA A 32 -23.91 -20.11 -32.10
CA ALA A 32 -25.19 -20.11 -31.42
C ALA A 32 -25.88 -18.74 -31.57
N ASP A 33 -27.16 -18.76 -31.91
CA ASP A 33 -28.00 -17.56 -31.91
C ASP A 33 -28.65 -17.41 -30.55
N GLY A 34 -28.03 -16.61 -29.68
CA GLY A 34 -28.52 -16.39 -28.32
C GLY A 34 -27.37 -16.36 -27.30
N ASP A 35 -27.66 -16.78 -26.09
CA ASP A 35 -26.66 -16.97 -25.06
C ASP A 35 -25.67 -18.05 -25.46
N PHE A 36 -24.39 -17.81 -25.26
CA PHE A 36 -23.37 -18.80 -25.57
C PHE A 36 -22.16 -18.73 -24.66
N THR A 37 -21.43 -19.83 -24.61
CA THR A 37 -20.05 -19.88 -24.12
C THR A 37 -19.20 -20.65 -25.14
N ALA A 38 -18.11 -20.02 -25.58
CA ALA A 38 -17.07 -20.66 -26.40
C ALA A 38 -15.83 -20.85 -25.54
N SER A 39 -15.30 -22.08 -25.47
CA SER A 39 -14.11 -22.39 -24.67
C SER A 39 -13.05 -23.13 -25.49
N PHE A 40 -11.78 -22.83 -25.19
CA PHE A 40 -10.62 -23.34 -25.92
C PHE A 40 -9.53 -23.74 -24.93
N THR A 41 -9.07 -24.99 -25.01
CA THR A 41 -7.87 -25.43 -24.30
C THR A 41 -6.71 -25.41 -25.29
N PHE A 42 -5.72 -24.60 -25.01
CA PHE A 42 -4.58 -24.39 -25.90
C PHE A 42 -3.28 -24.17 -25.08
N ARG A 43 -2.16 -24.41 -25.75
CA ARG A 43 -0.82 -24.03 -25.31
C ARG A 43 -0.22 -23.09 -26.36
N TRP A 44 0.41 -22.03 -25.92
CA TRP A 44 1.07 -21.08 -26.81
C TRP A 44 2.51 -20.84 -26.37
N ASN A 45 3.43 -20.67 -27.34
CA ASN A 45 4.87 -20.56 -27.07
C ASN A 45 5.40 -19.14 -27.34
N GLY A 46 4.52 -18.21 -27.61
CA GLY A 46 4.84 -16.82 -27.88
C GLY A 46 4.22 -16.30 -29.17
N PHE A 47 4.47 -15.03 -29.45
CA PHE A 47 4.12 -14.42 -30.73
C PHE A 47 5.13 -14.80 -31.79
N ALA A 48 4.65 -15.26 -32.92
CA ALA A 48 5.53 -15.54 -34.06
C ALA A 48 6.26 -14.24 -34.51
N PRO A 49 7.52 -14.31 -34.92
CA PRO A 49 8.25 -13.14 -35.41
C PRO A 49 7.53 -12.50 -36.59
N ILE A 50 7.19 -11.21 -36.49
CA ILE A 50 6.61 -10.42 -37.57
C ILE A 50 7.55 -9.29 -37.97
N PRO A 51 7.54 -8.87 -39.27
CA PRO A 51 8.29 -7.72 -39.72
C PRO A 51 7.96 -6.45 -38.91
N LYS A 52 8.96 -5.64 -38.61
CA LYS A 52 8.83 -4.42 -37.79
C LYS A 52 7.81 -3.39 -38.34
N GLU A 53 7.47 -3.52 -39.62
CA GLU A 53 6.53 -2.64 -40.30
C GLU A 53 5.05 -2.96 -39.97
N MET A 54 4.75 -4.09 -39.32
CA MET A 54 3.42 -4.45 -38.83
C MET A 54 3.28 -4.03 -37.38
N ALA A 55 2.69 -2.88 -37.12
CA ALA A 55 2.62 -2.25 -35.79
C ALA A 55 1.66 -2.94 -34.78
N TRP A 56 0.90 -3.98 -35.17
CA TRP A 56 -0.12 -4.60 -34.32
C TRP A 56 0.19 -6.09 -34.13
N ARG A 57 0.56 -6.45 -32.93
CA ARG A 57 0.90 -7.81 -32.54
C ARG A 57 -0.15 -8.41 -31.64
N ASN A 58 -1.32 -8.71 -32.18
CA ASN A 58 -2.34 -9.46 -31.47
C ASN A 58 -2.40 -10.88 -32.03
N GLY A 59 -2.36 -11.88 -31.16
CA GLY A 59 -2.41 -13.28 -31.58
C GLY A 59 -3.80 -13.87 -31.49
N MET A 60 -4.41 -14.22 -32.63
CA MET A 60 -5.76 -14.79 -32.69
C MET A 60 -5.79 -16.22 -32.14
N ILE A 61 -6.67 -16.46 -31.16
CA ILE A 61 -7.02 -17.81 -30.69
C ILE A 61 -8.21 -18.34 -31.50
N ALA A 62 -9.32 -17.60 -31.50
CA ALA A 62 -10.54 -17.99 -32.18
C ALA A 62 -11.34 -16.77 -32.62
N CYS A 63 -12.09 -16.90 -33.72
CA CYS A 63 -13.03 -15.87 -34.13
C CYS A 63 -14.22 -16.46 -34.89
N HIS A 64 -15.35 -15.77 -34.78
CA HIS A 64 -16.52 -15.93 -35.63
C HIS A 64 -16.85 -14.59 -36.25
N ARG A 65 -16.68 -14.43 -37.54
CA ARG A 65 -16.85 -13.16 -38.25
C ARG A 65 -17.69 -13.30 -39.50
N SER A 66 -18.68 -12.43 -39.61
CA SER A 66 -19.48 -12.26 -40.83
C SER A 66 -18.95 -11.14 -41.75
N GLY A 67 -18.06 -10.26 -41.25
CA GLY A 67 -17.45 -9.14 -41.97
C GLY A 67 -16.24 -8.57 -41.28
N TYR A 68 -15.70 -7.43 -41.78
CA TYR A 68 -14.44 -6.85 -41.29
C TYR A 68 -14.49 -6.47 -39.79
N TYR A 69 -15.63 -5.99 -39.29
CA TYR A 69 -15.85 -5.64 -37.88
C TYR A 69 -17.04 -6.36 -37.25
N GLU A 70 -17.66 -7.32 -37.93
CA GLU A 70 -18.89 -7.98 -37.48
C GLU A 70 -18.59 -9.36 -36.91
N GLY A 71 -19.14 -9.68 -35.75
CA GLY A 71 -18.95 -10.95 -35.05
C GLY A 71 -18.21 -10.83 -33.73
N TRP A 72 -17.53 -11.89 -33.32
CA TRP A 72 -16.71 -11.89 -32.09
C TRP A 72 -15.34 -12.49 -32.36
N ARG A 73 -14.38 -12.13 -31.49
CA ARG A 73 -13.02 -12.68 -31.50
C ARG A 73 -12.43 -12.82 -30.10
N LEU A 74 -11.60 -13.83 -29.93
CA LEU A 74 -10.76 -14.06 -28.77
C LEU A 74 -9.31 -14.05 -29.25
N PHE A 75 -8.49 -13.18 -28.67
CA PHE A 75 -7.09 -13.05 -29.05
C PHE A 75 -6.23 -12.70 -27.83
N LEU A 76 -4.90 -12.89 -27.97
CA LEU A 76 -3.92 -12.43 -27.00
C LEU A 76 -3.33 -11.08 -27.44
N HIS A 77 -3.24 -10.15 -26.51
CA HIS A 77 -2.73 -8.80 -26.75
C HIS A 77 -1.22 -8.74 -26.48
N ASP A 78 -0.41 -8.49 -27.52
CA ASP A 78 1.07 -8.48 -27.41
C ASP A 78 1.58 -7.36 -26.50
N ALA A 79 1.10 -6.15 -26.69
CA ALA A 79 1.50 -4.98 -25.89
C ALA A 79 1.22 -5.14 -24.37
N ASN A 80 0.34 -6.09 -24.03
CA ASN A 80 -0.05 -6.42 -22.66
C ASN A 80 0.37 -7.86 -22.27
N GLU A 81 1.48 -8.34 -22.81
CA GLU A 81 2.11 -9.61 -22.41
C GLU A 81 1.19 -10.85 -22.53
N GLY A 82 0.44 -10.95 -23.60
CA GLY A 82 -0.40 -12.12 -23.86
C GLY A 82 -1.71 -12.13 -23.07
N ARG A 83 -2.24 -10.98 -22.67
CA ARG A 83 -3.57 -10.92 -22.04
C ARG A 83 -4.66 -11.36 -23.01
N PRO A 84 -5.53 -12.28 -22.60
CA PRO A 84 -6.69 -12.63 -23.40
C PRO A 84 -7.70 -11.49 -23.46
N VAL A 85 -8.20 -11.24 -24.67
CA VAL A 85 -9.21 -10.22 -24.96
C VAL A 85 -10.38 -10.89 -25.66
N PHE A 86 -11.59 -10.67 -25.16
CA PHE A 86 -12.82 -10.99 -25.84
C PHE A 86 -13.44 -9.73 -26.42
N GLU A 87 -13.61 -9.68 -27.71
CA GLU A 87 -14.15 -8.54 -28.44
C GLU A 87 -15.37 -8.90 -29.26
N VAL A 88 -16.38 -8.05 -29.24
CA VAL A 88 -17.54 -8.08 -30.12
C VAL A 88 -17.52 -6.85 -31.00
N GLY A 89 -17.49 -7.09 -32.33
CA GLY A 89 -17.42 -6.04 -33.35
C GLY A 89 -18.76 -5.83 -34.05
N ARG A 90 -19.04 -4.58 -34.40
CA ARG A 90 -20.14 -4.14 -35.29
C ARG A 90 -19.65 -3.07 -36.24
N LYS A 91 -20.47 -2.67 -37.22
CA LYS A 91 -20.14 -1.62 -38.19
C LYS A 91 -19.74 -0.28 -37.54
N GLU A 92 -20.36 0.00 -36.40
CA GLU A 92 -20.16 1.27 -35.68
C GLU A 92 -18.94 1.24 -34.70
N GLY A 93 -18.26 0.10 -34.57
CA GLY A 93 -17.09 -0.07 -33.68
C GLY A 93 -17.09 -1.41 -32.96
N ALA A 94 -16.04 -1.63 -32.18
CA ALA A 94 -15.85 -2.82 -31.37
C ALA A 94 -15.91 -2.51 -29.88
N VAL A 95 -16.42 -3.45 -29.08
CA VAL A 95 -16.38 -3.41 -27.61
C VAL A 95 -15.68 -4.66 -27.11
N SER A 96 -14.87 -4.53 -26.07
CA SER A 96 -14.07 -5.63 -25.55
C SER A 96 -14.12 -5.72 -24.02
N VAL A 97 -13.81 -6.90 -23.52
CA VAL A 97 -13.35 -7.13 -22.15
C VAL A 97 -11.96 -7.78 -22.22
N GLU A 98 -11.04 -7.31 -21.43
CA GLU A 98 -9.65 -7.75 -21.41
C GLU A 98 -9.30 -8.26 -20.01
N SER A 99 -8.57 -9.37 -19.95
CA SER A 99 -7.99 -9.84 -18.69
C SER A 99 -7.02 -8.80 -18.12
N GLY A 100 -7.02 -8.61 -16.83
CA GLY A 100 -5.97 -7.86 -16.14
C GLY A 100 -4.58 -8.50 -16.24
N GLU A 101 -4.48 -9.76 -16.72
CA GLU A 101 -3.28 -10.59 -16.68
C GLU A 101 -3.06 -11.38 -17.96
N GLY A 102 -1.78 -11.57 -18.31
CA GLY A 102 -1.34 -12.40 -19.44
C GLY A 102 -1.30 -13.89 -19.10
N LEU A 103 -1.43 -14.72 -20.13
CA LEU A 103 -1.28 -16.17 -20.02
C LEU A 103 0.20 -16.55 -20.11
N SER A 104 0.64 -17.52 -19.33
CA SER A 104 2.00 -18.06 -19.39
C SER A 104 2.27 -18.80 -20.70
N THR A 105 3.49 -18.66 -21.24
CA THR A 105 3.90 -19.42 -22.42
C THR A 105 4.29 -20.86 -22.06
N GLY A 106 4.13 -21.79 -22.99
CA GLY A 106 4.61 -23.16 -22.86
C GLY A 106 3.74 -24.09 -22.00
N ILE A 107 2.66 -23.60 -21.42
CA ILE A 107 1.72 -24.39 -20.62
C ILE A 107 0.30 -24.37 -21.22
N TRP A 108 -0.50 -25.38 -20.86
CA TRP A 108 -1.88 -25.46 -21.29
C TRP A 108 -2.77 -24.51 -20.50
N HIS A 109 -3.58 -23.74 -21.21
CA HIS A 109 -4.62 -22.86 -20.67
C HIS A 109 -5.99 -23.23 -21.23
N ARG A 110 -7.03 -23.03 -20.42
CA ARG A 110 -8.40 -23.03 -20.88
C ARG A 110 -8.99 -21.64 -20.77
N VAL A 111 -9.25 -21.01 -21.91
CA VAL A 111 -9.93 -19.72 -21.96
C VAL A 111 -11.35 -19.91 -22.46
N ALA A 112 -12.31 -19.31 -21.78
CA ALA A 112 -13.70 -19.30 -22.19
C ALA A 112 -14.21 -17.87 -22.30
N VAL A 113 -15.07 -17.64 -23.30
CA VAL A 113 -15.77 -16.37 -23.50
C VAL A 113 -17.26 -16.64 -23.52
N SER A 114 -18.04 -15.82 -22.83
CA SER A 114 -19.51 -15.94 -22.88
C SER A 114 -20.16 -14.61 -23.14
N TRP A 115 -21.31 -14.69 -23.80
CA TRP A 115 -22.25 -13.59 -23.93
C TRP A 115 -23.60 -14.04 -23.39
N GLN A 116 -24.15 -13.27 -22.46
CA GLN A 116 -25.45 -13.52 -21.83
C GLN A 116 -26.41 -12.38 -22.18
N ARG A 117 -27.58 -12.72 -22.71
CA ARG A 117 -28.63 -11.76 -23.05
C ARG A 117 -29.11 -11.01 -21.82
N SER A 118 -29.31 -9.71 -21.96
CA SER A 118 -29.99 -8.91 -20.94
C SER A 118 -31.50 -9.24 -20.87
N GLU A 119 -32.02 -9.32 -19.68
CA GLU A 119 -33.46 -9.44 -19.45
C GLU A 119 -34.23 -8.18 -19.90
N LYS A 120 -33.55 -7.02 -19.90
CA LYS A 120 -34.16 -5.71 -20.23
C LYS A 120 -34.20 -5.44 -21.73
N ASP A 121 -33.18 -5.87 -22.48
CA ASP A 121 -33.04 -5.65 -23.91
C ASP A 121 -32.36 -6.88 -24.58
N PRO A 122 -33.11 -7.71 -25.32
CA PRO A 122 -32.53 -8.89 -25.96
C PRO A 122 -31.43 -8.60 -27.01
N ALA A 123 -31.31 -7.36 -27.48
CA ALA A 123 -30.22 -6.93 -28.35
C ALA A 123 -28.93 -6.59 -27.62
N ARG A 124 -28.96 -6.58 -26.30
CA ARG A 124 -27.85 -6.26 -25.40
C ARG A 124 -27.61 -7.39 -24.42
N GLY A 125 -26.47 -7.37 -23.76
CA GLY A 125 -26.11 -8.38 -22.77
C GLY A 125 -24.73 -8.15 -22.14
N THR A 126 -24.34 -9.09 -21.32
CA THR A 126 -23.08 -9.10 -20.59
C THR A 126 -22.07 -10.00 -21.28
N MET A 127 -20.86 -9.48 -21.48
CA MET A 127 -19.70 -10.22 -21.95
C MET A 127 -18.87 -10.70 -20.76
N ARG A 128 -18.44 -11.96 -20.76
CA ARG A 128 -17.53 -12.50 -19.76
C ARG A 128 -16.35 -13.20 -20.40
N LEU A 129 -15.20 -13.06 -19.76
CA LEU A 129 -13.94 -13.72 -20.12
C LEU A 129 -13.44 -14.52 -18.94
N PHE A 130 -13.18 -15.79 -19.16
CA PHE A 130 -12.65 -16.71 -18.15
C PHE A 130 -11.29 -17.23 -18.58
N ALA A 131 -10.39 -17.38 -17.63
CA ALA A 131 -9.10 -18.02 -17.82
C ALA A 131 -8.87 -19.06 -16.71
N ASP A 132 -8.55 -20.29 -17.12
CA ASP A 132 -8.28 -21.43 -16.22
C ASP A 132 -9.35 -21.67 -15.13
N GLY A 133 -10.60 -21.40 -15.49
CA GLY A 133 -11.76 -21.59 -14.62
C GLY A 133 -12.15 -20.38 -13.78
N ALA A 134 -11.41 -19.27 -13.86
CA ALA A 134 -11.71 -18.03 -13.16
C ALA A 134 -12.36 -17.00 -14.09
N LEU A 135 -13.33 -16.24 -13.60
CA LEU A 135 -13.83 -15.04 -14.29
C LEU A 135 -12.77 -13.92 -14.15
N VAL A 136 -12.15 -13.54 -15.27
CA VAL A 136 -11.04 -12.55 -15.28
C VAL A 136 -11.46 -11.18 -15.81
N ALA A 137 -12.58 -11.10 -16.53
CA ALA A 137 -13.18 -9.84 -16.93
C ALA A 137 -14.68 -9.98 -17.21
N GLU A 138 -15.45 -8.96 -16.90
CA GLU A 138 -16.88 -8.87 -17.15
C GLU A 138 -17.27 -7.45 -17.57
N SER A 139 -18.22 -7.32 -18.50
CA SER A 139 -18.77 -6.02 -18.92
C SER A 139 -20.05 -5.68 -18.19
N SER A 140 -20.50 -4.43 -18.34
CA SER A 140 -21.88 -4.03 -18.04
C SER A 140 -22.90 -4.76 -18.94
N ASP A 141 -24.16 -4.81 -18.50
CA ASP A 141 -25.29 -5.48 -19.17
C ASP A 141 -25.85 -4.67 -20.37
N ASP A 142 -25.02 -3.90 -21.03
CA ASP A 142 -25.40 -3.01 -22.14
C ASP A 142 -24.66 -3.31 -23.45
N ARG A 143 -23.88 -4.40 -23.50
CA ARG A 143 -23.04 -4.73 -24.66
C ARG A 143 -23.88 -5.28 -25.81
N PRO A 144 -23.55 -4.90 -27.06
CA PRO A 144 -24.34 -5.37 -28.21
C PRO A 144 -24.24 -6.88 -28.37
N LYS A 145 -25.34 -7.51 -28.84
CA LYS A 145 -25.35 -8.92 -29.21
C LYS A 145 -24.35 -9.16 -30.35
N PRO A 146 -23.47 -10.17 -30.28
CA PRO A 146 -22.61 -10.55 -31.38
C PRO A 146 -23.44 -10.91 -32.61
N LEU A 147 -23.03 -10.44 -33.79
CA LEU A 147 -23.59 -10.90 -35.02
C LEU A 147 -23.05 -12.31 -35.33
N THR A 148 -23.95 -13.23 -35.59
CA THR A 148 -23.62 -14.62 -35.92
C THR A 148 -24.29 -15.02 -37.22
N ASP A 149 -23.58 -15.75 -38.05
CA ASP A 149 -24.11 -16.39 -39.28
C ASP A 149 -23.82 -17.89 -39.23
N ALA A 150 -24.12 -18.60 -40.32
CA ALA A 150 -23.90 -20.03 -40.40
C ALA A 150 -22.43 -20.45 -40.63
N SER A 151 -21.50 -19.49 -40.61
CA SER A 151 -20.07 -19.77 -40.77
C SER A 151 -19.51 -20.50 -39.53
N PRO A 152 -18.52 -21.36 -39.69
CA PRO A 152 -17.88 -22.01 -38.58
C PRO A 152 -16.97 -21.01 -37.80
N VAL A 153 -16.80 -21.25 -36.51
CA VAL A 153 -15.78 -20.60 -35.70
C VAL A 153 -14.40 -20.99 -36.22
N GLN A 154 -13.53 -20.03 -36.45
CA GLN A 154 -12.20 -20.22 -37.00
C GLN A 154 -11.14 -20.11 -35.89
N LEU A 155 -10.09 -20.94 -35.95
CA LEU A 155 -8.98 -20.97 -35.05
C LEU A 155 -7.72 -20.39 -35.71
N GLY A 156 -6.91 -19.64 -34.96
CA GLY A 156 -5.59 -19.20 -35.40
C GLY A 156 -5.60 -18.30 -36.66
N TYR A 157 -6.69 -17.58 -36.90
CA TYR A 157 -6.85 -16.79 -38.14
C TYR A 157 -5.98 -15.53 -38.11
N VAL A 158 -5.24 -15.29 -39.17
CA VAL A 158 -4.47 -14.06 -39.39
C VAL A 158 -5.25 -13.12 -40.28
N ASP A 159 -5.76 -12.03 -39.76
CA ASP A 159 -6.39 -10.95 -40.53
C ASP A 159 -5.63 -9.63 -40.28
N PHE A 160 -5.93 -8.58 -41.06
CA PHE A 160 -5.26 -7.28 -40.98
C PHE A 160 -4.89 -6.86 -39.59
N GLY A 161 -3.58 -6.83 -39.26
CA GLY A 161 -3.03 -6.38 -38.02
C GLY A 161 -2.98 -7.39 -36.88
N VAL A 162 -3.32 -8.65 -37.08
CA VAL A 162 -3.20 -9.70 -36.07
C VAL A 162 -2.07 -10.65 -36.46
N GLY A 163 -1.10 -10.80 -35.56
CA GLY A 163 0.05 -11.71 -35.71
C GLY A 163 -0.36 -13.18 -35.54
N ALA A 164 0.49 -14.06 -36.02
CA ALA A 164 0.35 -15.50 -35.74
C ALA A 164 0.84 -15.79 -34.31
N LEU A 165 0.13 -16.70 -33.63
CA LEU A 165 0.63 -17.34 -32.40
C LEU A 165 1.28 -18.68 -32.77
N ASP A 166 2.34 -19.04 -32.07
CA ASP A 166 2.76 -20.42 -31.96
C ASP A 166 1.77 -21.13 -31.01
N LEU A 167 0.73 -21.71 -31.56
CA LEU A 167 -0.47 -22.17 -30.86
C LEU A 167 -0.76 -23.64 -31.15
N GLU A 168 -0.88 -24.43 -30.10
CA GLU A 168 -1.39 -25.78 -30.10
C GLU A 168 -2.78 -25.81 -29.44
N VAL A 169 -3.83 -26.26 -30.11
CA VAL A 169 -5.19 -26.35 -29.58
C VAL A 169 -5.56 -27.81 -29.36
N ALA A 170 -5.87 -28.15 -28.11
CA ALA A 170 -6.20 -29.52 -27.71
C ALA A 170 -7.70 -29.81 -27.60
N ASP A 171 -8.49 -28.83 -27.12
CA ASP A 171 -9.92 -28.97 -26.92
C ASP A 171 -10.66 -27.66 -27.23
N ARG A 172 -11.90 -27.78 -27.63
CA ARG A 172 -12.77 -26.66 -27.99
C ARG A 172 -14.23 -27.04 -27.82
N ALA A 173 -15.02 -26.12 -27.27
CA ALA A 173 -16.47 -26.32 -27.12
C ALA A 173 -17.20 -24.99 -27.35
N LEU A 174 -18.39 -25.09 -27.92
CA LEU A 174 -19.36 -24.01 -27.99
C LEU A 174 -20.70 -24.53 -27.49
N VAL A 175 -21.21 -23.95 -26.42
CA VAL A 175 -22.49 -24.32 -25.84
C VAL A 175 -23.47 -23.15 -25.96
N ALA A 176 -24.73 -23.44 -26.30
CA ALA A 176 -25.80 -22.45 -26.41
C ALA A 176 -26.36 -22.08 -25.02
N LYS A 177 -25.47 -21.66 -24.15
CA LYS A 177 -25.73 -21.21 -22.77
C LYS A 177 -24.58 -20.34 -22.28
N ALA A 178 -24.88 -19.23 -21.59
CA ALA A 178 -23.89 -18.51 -20.85
C ALA A 178 -23.57 -19.29 -19.55
N LEU A 179 -22.41 -19.94 -19.51
CA LEU A 179 -21.99 -20.68 -18.33
C LEU A 179 -21.62 -19.74 -17.19
N THR A 180 -21.94 -20.15 -15.99
CA THR A 180 -21.48 -19.51 -14.76
C THR A 180 -20.00 -19.81 -14.52
N GLU A 181 -19.35 -19.02 -13.67
CA GLU A 181 -17.96 -19.27 -13.28
C GLU A 181 -17.77 -20.66 -12.66
N ALA A 182 -18.73 -21.13 -11.85
CA ALA A 182 -18.69 -22.46 -11.25
C ALA A 182 -18.71 -23.57 -12.32
N GLU A 183 -19.54 -23.43 -13.36
CA GLU A 183 -19.62 -24.38 -14.47
C GLU A 183 -18.34 -24.38 -15.32
N VAL A 184 -17.78 -23.19 -15.63
CA VAL A 184 -16.50 -23.09 -16.36
C VAL A 184 -15.35 -23.67 -15.52
N ARG A 185 -15.35 -23.46 -14.22
CA ARG A 185 -14.36 -24.04 -13.30
C ARG A 185 -14.44 -25.57 -13.29
N GLU A 186 -15.62 -26.12 -13.24
CA GLU A 186 -15.82 -27.57 -13.27
C GLU A 186 -15.34 -28.19 -14.60
N GLU A 187 -15.56 -27.49 -15.72
CA GLU A 187 -15.00 -27.89 -17.01
C GLU A 187 -13.47 -27.91 -17.00
N CYS A 188 -12.83 -26.88 -16.42
CA CYS A 188 -11.38 -26.84 -16.27
C CYS A 188 -10.82 -27.94 -15.38
N ARG A 189 -11.54 -28.34 -14.32
CA ARG A 189 -11.11 -29.43 -13.41
C ARG A 189 -11.08 -30.80 -14.12
N LYS A 190 -11.92 -30.98 -15.10
CA LYS A 190 -11.98 -32.23 -15.88
C LYS A 190 -10.85 -32.37 -16.91
N ASP A 191 -10.22 -31.24 -17.29
CA ASP A 191 -9.12 -31.25 -18.26
C ASP A 191 -7.78 -31.55 -17.55
N ALA A 192 -7.33 -32.78 -17.71
CA ALA A 192 -6.08 -33.25 -17.09
C ALA A 192 -4.85 -32.44 -17.53
N ARG A 193 -4.85 -31.79 -18.71
CA ARG A 193 -3.75 -30.98 -19.22
C ARG A 193 -3.60 -29.72 -18.41
N ILE A 194 -4.73 -29.04 -18.11
CA ILE A 194 -4.73 -27.84 -17.23
C ILE A 194 -4.18 -28.18 -15.85
N ALA A 195 -4.47 -29.39 -15.34
CA ALA A 195 -3.96 -29.87 -14.06
C ALA A 195 -2.48 -30.29 -14.10
N ALA A 196 -2.02 -30.83 -15.26
CA ALA A 196 -0.68 -31.42 -15.41
C ALA A 196 0.42 -30.41 -15.75
N ASP A 197 0.12 -29.38 -16.56
CA ASP A 197 1.12 -28.42 -17.07
C ASP A 197 1.46 -27.28 -16.11
N ARG A 198 0.81 -27.21 -14.95
CA ARG A 198 1.22 -26.25 -13.93
C ARG A 198 2.55 -26.67 -13.35
N PRO A 199 3.53 -25.76 -13.16
CA PRO A 199 4.84 -26.12 -12.66
C PRO A 199 4.70 -26.90 -11.34
N LEU A 200 4.79 -28.21 -11.42
CA LEU A 200 4.70 -29.11 -10.24
C LEU A 200 5.79 -28.77 -9.23
N GLU A 201 6.91 -28.24 -9.74
CA GLU A 201 8.06 -27.83 -8.96
C GLU A 201 7.75 -26.73 -7.93
N ASP A 202 6.85 -25.81 -8.25
CA ASP A 202 6.52 -24.67 -7.38
C ASP A 202 5.32 -24.95 -6.45
N ARG A 203 4.47 -25.92 -6.75
CA ARG A 203 3.30 -26.27 -5.90
C ARG A 203 3.67 -26.60 -4.46
N PRO A 204 4.72 -27.41 -4.19
CA PRO A 204 5.15 -27.66 -2.82
C PRO A 204 5.62 -26.40 -2.08
N LEU A 205 6.23 -25.44 -2.81
CA LEU A 205 6.70 -24.18 -2.23
C LEU A 205 5.52 -23.30 -1.80
N PHE A 206 4.51 -23.10 -2.65
CA PHE A 206 3.29 -22.38 -2.30
C PHE A 206 2.55 -23.02 -1.14
N ALA A 207 2.35 -24.35 -1.21
CA ALA A 207 1.70 -25.10 -0.12
C ALA A 207 2.52 -25.02 1.18
N GLY A 208 3.84 -25.02 1.07
CA GLY A 208 4.76 -24.88 2.19
C GLY A 208 4.65 -23.52 2.88
N VAL A 209 4.59 -22.42 2.08
CA VAL A 209 4.37 -21.06 2.60
C VAL A 209 3.03 -20.97 3.31
N TYR A 210 1.95 -21.43 2.70
CA TYR A 210 0.61 -21.41 3.30
C TYR A 210 0.53 -22.21 4.60
N ALA A 211 1.00 -23.46 4.59
CA ALA A 211 1.00 -24.31 5.77
C ALA A 211 1.88 -23.74 6.90
N ARG A 212 3.02 -23.13 6.58
CA ARG A 212 3.87 -22.43 7.54
C ARG A 212 3.12 -21.25 8.16
N SER A 213 2.45 -20.46 7.36
CA SER A 213 1.69 -19.29 7.79
C SER A 213 0.56 -19.68 8.76
N LEU A 214 -0.18 -20.73 8.48
CA LEU A 214 -1.21 -21.25 9.40
C LEU A 214 -0.61 -21.67 10.74
N ARG A 215 0.47 -22.48 10.72
CA ARG A 215 1.15 -22.88 11.97
C ARG A 215 1.68 -21.70 12.78
N GLN A 216 2.12 -20.63 12.13
CA GLN A 216 2.56 -19.42 12.82
C GLN A 216 1.37 -18.67 13.46
N ALA A 217 0.24 -18.55 12.75
CA ALA A 217 -0.98 -17.97 13.29
C ALA A 217 -1.48 -18.76 14.53
N ASP A 218 -1.50 -20.10 14.45
CA ASP A 218 -1.88 -20.95 15.58
C ASP A 218 -0.96 -20.77 16.80
N ARG A 219 0.36 -20.71 16.56
CA ARG A 219 1.34 -20.45 17.63
C ARG A 219 1.17 -19.07 18.24
N ALA A 220 0.88 -18.06 17.44
CA ALA A 220 0.61 -16.71 17.90
C ALA A 220 -0.64 -16.68 18.78
N ALA A 221 -1.73 -17.32 18.35
CA ALA A 221 -2.96 -17.44 19.13
C ALA A 221 -2.72 -18.16 20.47
N ALA A 222 -1.93 -19.23 20.47
CA ALA A 222 -1.55 -19.93 21.70
C ALA A 222 -0.70 -19.04 22.64
N ARG A 223 0.23 -18.24 22.10
CA ARG A 223 1.01 -17.27 22.90
C ARG A 223 0.10 -16.23 23.53
N LEU A 224 -0.87 -15.68 22.79
CA LEU A 224 -1.85 -14.72 23.33
C LEU A 224 -2.71 -15.33 24.43
N ALA A 225 -3.19 -16.54 24.23
CA ALA A 225 -4.00 -17.24 25.24
C ALA A 225 -3.25 -17.50 26.55
N ALA A 226 -1.93 -17.60 26.50
CA ALA A 226 -1.08 -17.77 27.68
C ALA A 226 -0.77 -16.45 28.41
N GLU A 227 -1.00 -15.29 27.77
CA GLU A 227 -0.78 -13.98 28.40
C GLU A 227 -1.87 -13.67 29.43
N PRO A 228 -1.52 -13.11 30.59
CA PRO A 228 -2.50 -12.76 31.61
C PRO A 228 -3.45 -11.66 31.12
N LYS A 229 -4.72 -11.78 31.49
CA LYS A 229 -5.69 -10.70 31.28
C LYS A 229 -5.27 -9.49 32.13
N ARG A 230 -5.48 -8.30 31.60
CA ARG A 230 -5.23 -7.04 32.30
C ARG A 230 -6.57 -6.37 32.59
N GLU A 231 -6.66 -5.75 33.74
CA GLU A 231 -7.79 -4.89 34.11
C GLU A 231 -7.47 -3.43 33.71
N GLU A 232 -8.45 -2.74 33.20
CA GLU A 232 -8.31 -1.34 32.82
C GLU A 232 -8.14 -0.49 34.10
N PRO A 233 -7.02 0.24 34.26
CA PRO A 233 -6.78 1.02 35.47
C PRO A 233 -7.60 2.32 35.47
N SER A 234 -7.79 2.88 36.65
CA SER A 234 -8.26 4.26 36.80
C SER A 234 -7.21 5.25 36.28
N ALA A 235 -7.63 6.47 35.92
CA ALA A 235 -6.70 7.52 35.48
C ALA A 235 -5.52 7.73 36.46
N PRO A 236 -4.30 8.12 35.96
CA PRO A 236 -3.17 8.44 36.81
C PRO A 236 -3.51 9.48 37.88
N ARG A 237 -3.04 9.27 39.11
CA ARG A 237 -3.41 10.10 40.25
C ARG A 237 -2.49 11.29 40.46
N GLU A 238 -1.23 11.21 40.01
CA GLU A 238 -0.20 12.22 40.18
C GLU A 238 0.26 12.77 38.85
N ALA A 239 0.50 14.08 38.75
CA ALA A 239 1.14 14.69 37.59
C ALA A 239 2.51 15.26 38.02
N ARG A 240 3.56 14.96 37.22
CA ARG A 240 4.91 15.40 37.46
C ARG A 240 5.49 16.10 36.23
N VAL A 241 5.95 17.34 36.42
CA VAL A 241 6.68 18.08 35.39
C VAL A 241 8.13 17.63 35.35
N CYS A 242 8.64 17.31 34.17
CA CYS A 242 10.00 16.85 33.95
C CYS A 242 10.83 17.89 33.20
N GLU A 243 12.03 18.16 33.71
CA GLU A 243 12.99 19.05 33.09
C GLU A 243 14.23 18.34 32.56
N ARG A 244 14.44 17.11 32.95
CA ARG A 244 15.58 16.27 32.55
C ARG A 244 15.22 14.80 32.42
N THR A 245 15.98 14.07 31.63
CA THR A 245 15.92 12.61 31.53
C THR A 245 16.34 11.93 32.82
N GLU A 246 15.63 10.88 33.23
CA GLU A 246 16.05 9.96 34.28
C GLU A 246 16.65 8.69 33.64
N ASP A 247 17.93 8.43 33.95
CA ASP A 247 18.58 7.17 33.56
C ASP A 247 18.26 6.07 34.57
N LEU A 248 17.65 4.98 34.08
CA LEU A 248 17.22 3.87 34.94
C LEU A 248 18.30 2.80 35.05
N SER A 249 18.51 2.34 36.29
CA SER A 249 19.35 1.18 36.59
C SER A 249 18.52 0.10 37.29
N VAL A 250 18.52 -1.12 36.72
CA VAL A 250 17.73 -2.26 37.22
C VAL A 250 18.60 -3.51 37.20
N PRO A 251 19.21 -3.88 38.33
CA PRO A 251 20.06 -5.05 38.42
C PRO A 251 19.32 -6.36 38.15
N ALA A 252 20.06 -7.40 37.79
CA ALA A 252 19.50 -8.73 37.58
C ALA A 252 18.74 -9.24 38.83
N GLY A 253 17.60 -9.89 38.60
CA GLY A 253 16.74 -10.42 39.66
C GLY A 253 15.90 -9.34 40.39
N THR A 254 15.99 -8.07 39.98
CA THR A 254 15.15 -6.99 40.55
C THR A 254 14.05 -6.56 39.58
N VAL A 255 12.99 -5.97 40.11
CA VAL A 255 11.92 -5.33 39.38
C VAL A 255 11.84 -3.86 39.76
N ARG A 256 11.82 -2.98 38.76
CA ARG A 256 11.51 -1.55 38.97
C ARG A 256 10.17 -1.24 38.30
N THR A 257 9.21 -0.83 39.10
CA THR A 257 7.89 -0.40 38.63
C THR A 257 7.75 1.12 38.76
N ILE A 258 7.27 1.75 37.69
CA ILE A 258 6.87 3.15 37.65
C ILE A 258 5.38 3.14 37.35
N GLU A 259 4.55 3.68 38.24
CA GLU A 259 3.12 3.53 38.11
C GLU A 259 2.30 4.71 38.59
N ASN A 260 1.08 4.87 38.03
CA ASN A 260 0.06 5.84 38.44
C ASN A 260 0.51 7.33 38.36
N VAL A 261 1.37 7.67 37.41
CA VAL A 261 1.96 9.02 37.24
C VAL A 261 1.80 9.51 35.80
N ALA A 262 1.40 10.78 35.67
CA ALA A 262 1.44 11.49 34.39
C ALA A 262 2.74 12.35 34.35
N PHE A 263 3.67 11.96 33.46
CA PHE A 263 4.90 12.73 33.23
C PHE A 263 4.67 13.73 32.11
N ARG A 264 4.86 15.02 32.42
CA ARG A 264 4.75 16.11 31.46
C ARG A 264 6.11 16.77 31.26
N GLY A 265 6.53 16.89 30.02
CA GLY A 265 7.69 17.66 29.65
C GLY A 265 7.48 19.16 29.97
N ARG A 266 8.55 19.86 30.36
CA ARG A 266 8.47 21.31 30.43
C ARG A 266 7.99 21.87 29.08
N ALA A 267 7.04 22.78 29.11
CA ALA A 267 6.49 23.45 27.93
C ALA A 267 6.54 24.99 28.12
N LEU A 268 6.52 25.69 26.99
CA LEU A 268 6.21 27.11 26.97
C LEU A 268 4.67 27.22 27.01
N GLU A 269 4.20 27.66 28.18
CA GLU A 269 2.76 27.86 28.41
C GLU A 269 2.37 29.30 28.12
N ILE A 270 1.44 29.54 27.22
CA ILE A 270 0.88 30.86 26.91
C ILE A 270 -0.59 30.83 27.29
N PRO A 271 -0.95 31.34 28.48
CA PRO A 271 -2.34 31.29 28.96
C PRO A 271 -3.27 32.17 28.11
N ARG A 272 -4.56 31.86 28.08
CA ARG A 272 -5.57 32.66 27.36
C ARG A 272 -5.50 34.15 27.68
N ALA A 273 -5.22 34.51 28.94
CA ALA A 273 -5.10 35.89 29.40
C ALA A 273 -3.94 36.67 28.74
N ALA A 274 -2.93 35.99 28.20
CA ALA A 274 -1.84 36.64 27.47
C ALA A 274 -2.20 37.03 26.04
N PHE A 275 -3.34 36.53 25.51
CA PHE A 275 -3.81 36.80 24.17
C PHE A 275 -4.78 38.00 24.15
N GLY A 276 -4.49 38.95 23.27
CA GLY A 276 -5.38 40.08 22.94
C GLY A 276 -5.73 40.08 21.44
N LEU A 277 -6.81 40.77 21.09
CA LEU A 277 -7.12 41.03 19.71
C LEU A 277 -5.99 41.84 19.05
N VAL A 278 -5.70 41.54 17.81
CA VAL A 278 -4.72 42.31 17.03
C VAL A 278 -5.32 43.68 16.71
N THR A 279 -4.58 44.74 17.01
CA THR A 279 -5.03 46.13 16.79
C THR A 279 -4.13 46.91 15.83
N ASP A 280 -2.90 46.42 15.55
CA ASP A 280 -1.99 47.03 14.60
C ASP A 280 -2.53 46.94 13.17
N PRO A 281 -2.85 48.08 12.51
CA PRO A 281 -3.42 48.07 11.14
C PRO A 281 -2.47 47.45 10.10
N ALA A 282 -1.16 47.56 10.27
CA ALA A 282 -0.19 47.04 9.33
C ALA A 282 -0.15 45.49 9.37
N ILE A 283 -0.27 44.91 10.55
CA ILE A 283 -0.37 43.46 10.73
C ILE A 283 -1.76 42.96 10.33
N LEU A 284 -2.83 43.68 10.75
CA LEU A 284 -4.22 43.31 10.38
C LEU A 284 -4.43 43.24 8.88
N ALA A 285 -3.82 44.15 8.10
CA ALA A 285 -3.92 44.16 6.66
C ALA A 285 -3.35 42.89 5.98
N ARG A 286 -2.48 42.15 6.66
CA ARG A 286 -1.87 40.89 6.17
C ARG A 286 -2.79 39.69 6.33
N PHE A 287 -3.77 39.71 7.23
CA PHE A 287 -4.70 38.59 7.39
C PHE A 287 -5.84 38.69 6.38
N PRO A 288 -6.42 37.54 5.99
CA PRO A 288 -7.67 37.53 5.23
C PRO A 288 -8.76 38.36 5.91
N GLU A 289 -9.51 39.13 5.15
CA GLU A 289 -10.51 40.08 5.68
C GLU A 289 -11.53 39.43 6.62
N ALA A 290 -11.94 38.22 6.28
CA ALA A 290 -12.96 37.45 7.01
C ALA A 290 -12.58 37.08 8.47
N VAL A 291 -11.31 37.19 8.86
CA VAL A 291 -10.82 36.74 10.15
C VAL A 291 -10.18 37.85 11.00
N ARG A 292 -10.03 39.06 10.48
CA ARG A 292 -9.29 40.16 11.10
C ARG A 292 -9.81 40.57 12.49
N ASP A 293 -11.10 40.47 12.70
CA ASP A 293 -11.77 40.79 13.95
C ASP A 293 -11.67 39.68 15.02
N ARG A 294 -11.18 38.50 14.64
CA ARG A 294 -11.09 37.31 15.50
C ARG A 294 -9.66 36.91 15.85
N VAL A 295 -8.66 37.39 15.10
CA VAL A 295 -7.27 36.99 15.31
C VAL A 295 -6.75 37.49 16.65
N LEU A 296 -6.22 36.55 17.44
CA LEU A 296 -5.57 36.82 18.71
C LEU A 296 -4.05 36.79 18.55
N SER A 297 -3.35 37.57 19.38
CA SER A 297 -1.87 37.50 19.42
C SER A 297 -1.34 37.53 20.86
N ALA A 298 -0.21 36.85 21.07
CA ALA A 298 0.56 36.86 22.32
C ALA A 298 2.08 36.89 22.01
N PRO A 299 2.91 37.36 22.93
CA PRO A 299 4.37 37.24 22.84
C PRO A 299 4.78 35.76 22.85
N VAL A 300 5.78 35.40 22.04
CA VAL A 300 6.37 34.05 21.99
C VAL A 300 7.90 34.17 21.85
N SER A 301 8.66 33.33 22.56
CA SER A 301 10.10 33.24 22.42
C SER A 301 10.58 31.80 22.67
N GLY A 302 11.79 31.47 22.24
CA GLY A 302 12.35 30.11 22.42
C GLY A 302 11.73 29.02 21.57
N PHE A 303 11.07 29.41 20.52
CA PHE A 303 10.39 28.52 19.53
C PHE A 303 10.80 28.95 18.13
N ASP A 304 11.14 27.96 17.26
CA ASP A 304 11.47 28.19 15.87
C ASP A 304 10.33 27.64 14.97
N PRO A 305 9.47 28.52 14.45
CA PRO A 305 8.35 28.10 13.60
C PRO A 305 8.76 27.71 12.17
N PHE A 306 10.02 27.93 11.80
CA PHE A 306 10.55 27.67 10.46
C PHE A 306 11.60 26.54 10.45
N ALA A 307 11.66 25.74 11.50
CA ALA A 307 12.52 24.57 11.56
C ALA A 307 12.11 23.54 10.48
N SER A 308 13.07 23.12 9.65
CA SER A 308 12.85 22.09 8.64
C SER A 308 12.61 20.71 9.25
N TYR A 309 11.79 19.90 8.58
CA TYR A 309 11.50 18.52 8.94
C TYR A 309 11.03 17.72 7.71
N GLY A 310 10.96 16.40 7.81
CA GLY A 310 10.42 15.54 6.76
C GLY A 310 11.33 14.36 6.42
N THR A 311 10.91 13.59 5.43
CA THR A 311 11.60 12.38 5.00
C THR A 311 13.01 12.67 4.47
N GLY A 312 14.02 12.10 5.15
CA GLY A 312 15.42 12.31 4.79
C GLY A 312 15.98 13.68 5.20
N ILE A 313 15.22 14.51 5.90
CA ILE A 313 15.67 15.81 6.42
C ILE A 313 15.98 15.67 7.90
N ALA A 314 17.16 16.14 8.32
CA ALA A 314 17.50 16.17 9.73
C ALA A 314 16.58 17.17 10.47
N ARG A 315 15.74 16.64 11.36
CA ARG A 315 14.78 17.46 12.10
C ARG A 315 15.49 18.48 13.00
N ARG A 316 15.21 19.76 12.77
CA ARG A 316 15.79 20.88 13.50
C ARG A 316 14.75 21.50 14.42
N ARG A 317 14.60 21.03 15.64
CA ARG A 317 13.77 21.67 16.68
C ARG A 317 12.30 21.94 16.31
N ALA A 318 11.77 21.35 15.24
CA ALA A 318 10.36 21.45 14.92
C ALA A 318 9.53 20.92 16.09
N ALA A 319 8.54 21.69 16.52
CA ALA A 319 7.66 21.35 17.63
C ALA A 319 6.21 21.44 17.20
N LEU A 320 5.38 20.54 17.71
CA LEU A 320 3.94 20.67 17.64
C LEU A 320 3.49 21.81 18.57
N VAL A 321 2.41 22.50 18.20
CA VAL A 321 1.74 23.49 19.03
C VAL A 321 0.40 22.91 19.45
N PHE A 322 0.11 22.93 20.74
CA PHE A 322 -1.13 22.38 21.29
C PHE A 322 -1.98 23.48 21.91
N GLU A 323 -3.28 23.36 21.77
CA GLU A 323 -4.20 23.99 22.68
C GLU A 323 -4.02 23.36 24.08
N ARG A 324 -4.12 24.12 25.14
CA ARG A 324 -3.82 23.65 26.52
C ARG A 324 -4.65 22.46 26.98
N ARG A 325 -5.79 22.20 26.33
CA ARG A 325 -6.60 21.01 26.56
C ARG A 325 -6.10 19.76 25.80
N GLY A 326 -5.00 19.86 25.08
CA GLY A 326 -4.31 18.73 24.49
C GLY A 326 -4.58 18.48 23.00
N THR A 327 -5.28 19.38 22.29
CA THR A 327 -5.48 19.27 20.84
C THR A 327 -4.31 19.91 20.09
N ALA A 328 -3.68 19.17 19.16
CA ALA A 328 -2.67 19.71 18.26
C ALA A 328 -3.30 20.72 17.29
N LEU A 329 -2.68 21.89 17.17
CA LEU A 329 -3.11 22.99 16.31
C LEU A 329 -2.28 23.00 15.02
N ALA A 330 -2.91 23.31 13.91
CA ALA A 330 -2.27 23.39 12.61
C ALA A 330 -1.53 24.72 12.43
N GLN A 331 -0.36 24.68 11.80
CA GLN A 331 0.24 25.90 11.27
C GLN A 331 -0.59 26.41 10.10
N ALA A 332 -0.87 27.72 10.07
CA ALA A 332 -1.64 28.36 8.98
C ALA A 332 -1.11 27.92 7.62
N ALA A 333 -1.97 27.50 6.71
CA ALA A 333 -1.57 26.83 5.48
C ALA A 333 -2.39 27.25 4.26
N TRP A 334 -1.75 27.34 3.11
CA TRP A 334 -2.43 27.42 1.82
C TRP A 334 -1.80 26.41 0.82
N PRO A 335 -2.60 25.60 0.12
CA PRO A 335 -4.01 25.28 0.42
C PRO A 335 -4.16 24.55 1.76
N ASN A 336 -5.33 24.60 2.34
CA ASN A 336 -5.56 23.95 3.66
C ASN A 336 -5.52 22.42 3.59
N ASP A 337 -6.18 21.82 2.61
CA ASP A 337 -6.37 20.37 2.56
C ASP A 337 -5.28 19.69 1.72
N ALA A 338 -5.40 19.69 0.40
CA ALA A 338 -4.42 19.07 -0.50
C ALA A 338 -3.29 20.03 -0.85
N CYS A 339 -2.13 19.50 -1.27
CA CYS A 339 -1.05 20.32 -1.82
C CYS A 339 -1.42 20.83 -3.22
N ALA A 340 -1.09 22.11 -3.52
CA ALA A 340 -1.22 22.68 -4.84
C ALA A 340 -0.05 22.29 -5.74
N GLN A 341 -0.32 22.16 -7.03
CA GLN A 341 0.75 21.96 -8.02
C GLN A 341 1.55 23.25 -8.20
N ALA A 342 2.87 23.13 -8.10
CA ALA A 342 3.81 24.19 -8.38
C ALA A 342 4.63 23.87 -9.64
N GLN A 343 5.33 24.87 -10.19
CA GLN A 343 6.25 24.71 -11.31
C GLN A 343 7.63 25.21 -10.90
N LEU A 344 8.64 24.37 -11.07
CA LEU A 344 10.04 24.71 -10.83
C LEU A 344 10.67 25.18 -12.14
N LYS A 345 11.21 26.40 -12.13
CA LYS A 345 11.95 26.96 -13.27
C LYS A 345 13.12 27.80 -12.77
N ASP A 346 14.31 27.59 -13.33
CA ASP A 346 15.54 28.32 -12.99
C ASP A 346 15.86 28.35 -11.48
N GLY A 347 15.61 27.22 -10.79
CA GLY A 347 15.87 27.05 -9.35
C GLY A 347 14.91 27.81 -8.41
N ALA A 348 13.83 28.36 -8.94
CA ALA A 348 12.73 28.95 -8.18
C ALA A 348 11.39 28.37 -8.66
N TRP A 349 10.40 28.35 -7.80
CA TRP A 349 9.10 27.76 -8.10
C TRP A 349 7.95 28.74 -7.86
N SER A 350 6.84 28.50 -8.52
CA SER A 350 5.62 29.29 -8.42
C SER A 350 4.39 28.39 -8.48
N PHE A 351 3.28 28.84 -7.94
CA PHE A 351 1.98 28.21 -8.15
C PHE A 351 1.31 28.78 -9.40
N ALA A 352 0.62 27.92 -10.13
CA ALA A 352 -0.16 28.32 -11.30
C ALA A 352 -1.56 28.87 -10.94
N SER A 353 -1.94 28.82 -9.67
CA SER A 353 -3.26 29.21 -9.17
C SER A 353 -3.31 30.71 -8.84
N ASP A 354 -4.33 31.42 -9.32
CA ASP A 354 -4.62 32.80 -8.95
C ASP A 354 -5.02 32.96 -7.46
N ALA A 355 -5.38 31.86 -6.81
CA ALA A 355 -5.66 31.82 -5.37
C ALA A 355 -4.40 31.70 -4.51
N ALA A 356 -3.21 31.56 -5.11
CA ALA A 356 -1.96 31.54 -4.35
C ALA A 356 -1.72 32.85 -3.60
N PRO A 357 -1.21 32.80 -2.36
CA PRO A 357 -1.02 34.01 -1.57
C PRO A 357 0.03 34.93 -2.22
N HIS A 358 -0.30 36.21 -2.32
CA HIS A 358 0.65 37.25 -2.75
C HIS A 358 1.47 37.70 -1.56
N LEU A 359 2.72 37.26 -1.50
CA LEU A 359 3.64 37.56 -0.40
C LEU A 359 4.69 38.58 -0.83
N ALA A 360 5.06 39.48 0.07
CA ALA A 360 6.09 40.47 -0.19
C ALA A 360 7.47 39.81 -0.43
N PRO A 361 8.29 40.34 -1.36
CA PRO A 361 9.67 39.92 -1.54
C PRO A 361 10.46 39.95 -0.23
N GLY A 362 11.30 38.93 -0.01
CA GLY A 362 12.08 38.76 1.24
C GLY A 362 11.29 38.07 2.36
N THR A 363 10.00 37.76 2.17
CA THR A 363 9.24 36.98 3.17
C THR A 363 9.84 35.59 3.29
N LYS A 364 10.19 35.20 4.52
CA LYS A 364 10.62 33.84 4.89
C LYS A 364 9.45 33.05 5.46
N LEU A 365 9.32 31.79 5.04
CA LEU A 365 8.23 30.90 5.42
C LEU A 365 8.67 29.45 5.27
N LEU A 366 7.81 28.49 5.66
CA LEU A 366 7.96 27.10 5.27
C LEU A 366 7.14 26.79 4.02
N ALA A 367 7.70 25.99 3.13
CA ALA A 367 6.93 25.28 2.13
C ALA A 367 6.97 23.80 2.45
N TYR A 368 5.80 23.20 2.62
CA TYR A 368 5.64 21.78 2.92
C TYR A 368 5.09 21.08 1.69
N GLY A 369 5.51 19.86 1.44
CA GLY A 369 4.87 18.97 0.49
C GLY A 369 5.82 17.94 -0.12
N TYR A 370 5.43 17.50 -1.30
CA TYR A 370 6.09 16.44 -2.04
C TYR A 370 6.95 17.06 -3.16
N TRP A 371 8.22 17.24 -2.83
CA TRP A 371 9.17 17.96 -3.70
C TRP A 371 9.57 17.19 -4.95
N LYS A 372 9.53 15.86 -4.87
CA LYS A 372 9.85 14.98 -6.00
C LYS A 372 8.97 13.75 -6.08
N TYR A 373 8.89 12.96 -5.01
CA TYR A 373 8.12 11.73 -4.94
C TYR A 373 6.98 11.89 -3.94
N PHE A 374 5.79 11.38 -4.23
CA PHE A 374 4.64 11.47 -3.33
C PHE A 374 4.72 10.56 -2.09
N TRP A 375 5.79 9.80 -1.97
CA TRP A 375 6.14 9.05 -0.77
C TRP A 375 7.21 9.73 0.11
N ALA A 376 7.67 10.94 -0.25
CA ALA A 376 8.71 11.67 0.49
C ALA A 376 8.30 13.13 0.69
N ASP A 377 7.73 13.42 1.85
CA ASP A 377 7.34 14.77 2.26
C ASP A 377 8.51 15.54 2.90
N ALA A 378 8.50 16.86 2.78
CA ALA A 378 9.34 17.73 3.58
C ALA A 378 8.77 19.14 3.71
N ALA A 379 9.01 19.76 4.89
CA ALA A 379 8.88 21.18 5.11
C ALA A 379 10.27 21.83 5.02
N LEU A 380 10.46 22.70 4.07
CA LEU A 380 11.71 23.40 3.83
C LEU A 380 11.53 24.92 3.99
N PRO A 381 12.49 25.63 4.60
CA PRO A 381 12.47 27.07 4.61
C PRO A 381 12.68 27.62 3.19
N VAL A 382 11.87 28.60 2.86
CA VAL A 382 11.88 29.26 1.56
C VAL A 382 11.83 30.78 1.71
N GLU A 383 12.24 31.50 0.68
CA GLU A 383 12.19 32.97 0.61
C GLU A 383 11.52 33.41 -0.68
N VAL A 384 10.64 34.39 -0.56
CA VAL A 384 9.98 35.04 -1.72
C VAL A 384 10.97 35.95 -2.44
N GLN A 385 11.17 35.74 -3.74
CA GLN A 385 12.06 36.51 -4.56
C GLN A 385 11.40 37.82 -5.07
N ALA A 386 12.19 38.73 -5.66
CA ALA A 386 11.69 40.00 -6.18
C ALA A 386 10.62 39.82 -7.30
N ASP A 387 10.63 38.71 -8.00
CA ASP A 387 9.67 38.36 -9.05
C ASP A 387 8.44 37.58 -8.53
N GLY A 388 8.29 37.46 -7.20
CA GLY A 388 7.18 36.74 -6.54
C GLY A 388 7.34 35.23 -6.52
N ARG A 389 8.40 34.67 -7.13
CA ARG A 389 8.68 33.24 -7.03
C ARG A 389 9.33 32.87 -5.69
N TYR A 390 9.33 31.57 -5.39
CA TYR A 390 9.86 31.04 -4.13
C TYR A 390 11.18 30.31 -4.37
N ARG A 391 12.17 30.54 -3.55
CA ARG A 391 13.45 29.81 -3.57
C ARG A 391 13.64 29.07 -2.24
N THR A 392 13.98 27.77 -2.32
CA THR A 392 14.34 26.97 -1.16
C THR A 392 15.68 27.43 -0.59
N LEU A 393 15.76 27.54 0.73
CA LEU A 393 16.99 27.89 1.43
C LEU A 393 17.81 26.66 1.83
N GLU A 394 17.22 25.46 1.72
CA GLU A 394 17.84 24.18 2.02
C GLU A 394 17.58 23.18 0.88
N PRO A 395 18.50 22.23 0.64
CA PRO A 395 18.28 21.18 -0.35
C PRO A 395 17.29 20.14 0.14
N HIS A 396 16.61 19.46 -0.79
CA HIS A 396 15.86 18.23 -0.54
C HIS A 396 16.71 17.00 -0.93
N ASN A 397 16.73 15.95 -0.11
CA ASN A 397 17.62 14.79 -0.32
C ASN A 397 17.40 14.06 -1.65
N TYR A 398 16.17 14.04 -2.13
CA TYR A 398 15.82 13.42 -3.42
C TYR A 398 15.87 14.40 -4.60
N GLY A 399 16.20 15.68 -4.35
CA GLY A 399 16.11 16.74 -5.35
C GLY A 399 14.67 17.22 -5.56
N PHE A 400 14.44 17.88 -6.68
CA PHE A 400 13.17 18.54 -6.99
C PHE A 400 12.61 18.03 -8.32
N ALA A 401 11.29 17.80 -8.39
CA ALA A 401 10.57 17.58 -9.63
C ALA A 401 10.29 18.93 -10.34
N GLU A 402 10.00 18.89 -11.63
CA GLU A 402 9.56 20.08 -12.37
C GLU A 402 8.21 20.62 -11.87
N ASN A 403 7.34 19.70 -11.45
CA ASN A 403 5.98 20.00 -10.98
C ASN A 403 5.73 19.42 -9.59
N PRO A 404 6.38 19.95 -8.52
CA PRO A 404 6.16 19.48 -7.16
C PRO A 404 4.76 19.86 -6.67
N ARG A 405 4.28 19.17 -5.61
CA ARG A 405 3.02 19.49 -4.93
C ARG A 405 3.30 20.05 -3.55
N LEU A 406 2.97 21.31 -3.35
CA LEU A 406 3.42 22.08 -2.19
C LEU A 406 2.29 22.86 -1.52
N LYS A 407 2.52 23.22 -0.26
CA LYS A 407 1.73 24.16 0.55
C LYS A 407 2.65 25.29 1.03
N VAL A 408 2.10 26.46 1.20
CA VAL A 408 2.70 27.58 1.93
C VAL A 408 2.28 27.48 3.39
N LEU A 409 3.21 27.61 4.32
CA LEU A 409 2.95 27.50 5.77
C LEU A 409 3.43 28.72 6.54
N GLY A 410 2.72 29.06 7.63
CA GLY A 410 3.19 29.89 8.73
C GLY A 410 3.23 31.39 8.49
N VAL A 411 2.48 31.88 7.51
CA VAL A 411 2.37 33.33 7.23
C VAL A 411 0.96 33.85 7.50
N PRO A 412 0.79 35.14 7.91
CA PRO A 412 -0.51 35.72 8.20
C PRO A 412 -1.51 35.66 7.06
N GLU A 413 -1.04 35.79 5.84
CA GLU A 413 -1.84 35.84 4.62
C GLU A 413 -2.66 34.57 4.36
N VAL A 414 -2.31 33.46 5.03
CA VAL A 414 -2.99 32.16 4.89
C VAL A 414 -3.63 31.66 6.19
N LEU A 415 -3.75 32.50 7.20
CA LEU A 415 -4.41 32.18 8.46
C LEU A 415 -5.93 32.40 8.30
N ASP A 416 -6.67 31.35 7.94
CA ASP A 416 -8.06 31.46 7.55
C ASP A 416 -9.01 30.41 8.20
N ARG A 417 -8.47 29.42 8.93
CA ARG A 417 -9.26 28.40 9.64
C ARG A 417 -9.12 28.46 11.15
N PRO A 418 -10.22 28.23 11.91
CA PRO A 418 -10.14 28.09 13.37
C PRO A 418 -9.14 27.02 13.79
N GLY A 419 -8.30 27.33 14.80
CA GLY A 419 -7.21 26.48 15.27
C GLY A 419 -5.89 26.65 14.53
N GLU A 420 -5.81 27.51 13.53
CA GLU A 420 -4.56 27.82 12.84
C GLU A 420 -3.75 28.90 13.56
N TRP A 421 -2.42 28.77 13.45
CA TRP A 421 -1.46 29.70 14.03
C TRP A 421 -0.32 30.05 13.05
N CYS A 422 0.25 31.25 13.22
CA CYS A 422 1.50 31.65 12.57
C CYS A 422 2.33 32.52 13.52
N VAL A 423 3.60 32.76 13.17
CA VAL A 423 4.50 33.62 13.95
C VAL A 423 5.05 34.73 13.08
N VAL A 424 5.03 35.97 13.57
CA VAL A 424 5.69 37.12 12.95
C VAL A 424 6.51 37.84 14.04
N GLY A 425 7.80 37.92 13.84
CA GLY A 425 8.72 38.47 14.82
C GLY A 425 8.72 37.65 16.12
N ASP A 426 8.42 38.30 17.22
CA ASP A 426 8.33 37.73 18.57
C ASP A 426 6.89 37.46 19.02
N ARG A 427 5.94 37.41 18.11
CA ARG A 427 4.53 37.18 18.42
C ARG A 427 3.94 36.00 17.66
N ILE A 428 3.18 35.17 18.37
CA ILE A 428 2.29 34.18 17.77
C ILE A 428 0.90 34.77 17.54
N TYR A 429 0.34 34.46 16.38
CA TYR A 429 -1.00 34.83 15.97
C TYR A 429 -1.82 33.57 15.81
N LEU A 430 -3.05 33.61 16.26
CA LEU A 430 -3.94 32.46 16.31
C LEU A 430 -5.36 32.89 15.90
N LEU A 431 -5.99 32.11 15.03
CA LEU A 431 -7.45 32.12 14.89
C LEU A 431 -8.00 31.07 15.86
N PRO A 432 -8.67 31.48 16.96
CA PRO A 432 -9.06 30.55 18.01
C PRO A 432 -9.94 29.42 17.48
N PRO A 433 -9.82 28.19 18.03
CA PRO A 433 -10.79 27.12 17.78
C PRO A 433 -12.22 27.53 18.17
N ASP A 434 -13.21 27.07 17.40
CA ASP A 434 -14.63 27.42 17.66
C ASP A 434 -15.16 26.82 18.98
N GLU A 435 -14.55 25.70 19.44
CA GLU A 435 -14.93 25.00 20.68
C GLU A 435 -14.42 25.67 21.98
N GLY A 436 -13.78 26.82 21.85
CA GLY A 436 -13.17 27.56 22.95
C GLY A 436 -11.66 27.40 23.01
N PHE A 437 -11.01 28.28 23.78
CA PHE A 437 -9.55 28.40 23.82
C PHE A 437 -9.05 28.83 25.20
N ASP A 438 -8.19 28.00 25.82
CA ASP A 438 -7.62 28.25 27.16
C ASP A 438 -6.15 28.69 27.13
N GLY A 439 -5.54 28.74 25.95
CA GLY A 439 -4.14 29.10 25.74
C GLY A 439 -3.37 28.02 24.98
N LEU A 440 -2.08 28.23 24.79
CA LEU A 440 -1.20 27.33 24.06
C LEU A 440 -0.19 26.67 25.00
N SER A 441 0.20 25.45 24.62
CA SER A 441 1.32 24.70 25.20
C SER A 441 2.26 24.26 24.07
N ILE A 442 3.52 24.65 24.14
CA ILE A 442 4.55 24.32 23.15
C ILE A 442 5.65 23.53 23.85
N PRO A 443 5.85 22.25 23.56
CA PRO A 443 6.86 21.41 24.18
C PRO A 443 8.27 22.04 24.11
N GLN A 444 8.99 22.00 25.24
CA GLN A 444 10.37 22.47 25.37
C GLN A 444 11.30 21.39 25.94
N PHE A 445 10.74 20.33 26.51
CA PHE A 445 11.51 19.24 27.10
C PHE A 445 12.20 18.42 26.01
N ARG A 446 13.52 18.27 26.15
CA ARG A 446 14.36 17.53 25.21
C ARG A 446 14.88 16.24 25.81
N GLY A 447 14.60 15.16 25.17
CA GLY A 447 15.06 13.83 25.52
C GLY A 447 13.95 12.95 26.08
N PRO A 448 14.22 11.67 26.32
CA PRO A 448 13.25 10.80 26.92
C PRO A 448 13.00 11.17 28.39
N PHE A 449 11.79 10.94 28.85
CA PHE A 449 11.48 10.99 30.29
C PHE A 449 12.34 9.98 31.05
N PHE A 450 12.44 8.78 30.50
CA PHE A 450 13.28 7.72 31.03
C PHE A 450 14.13 7.10 29.91
N ARG A 451 15.36 6.79 30.28
CA ARG A 451 16.31 6.03 29.47
C ARG A 451 16.81 4.82 30.24
N ALA A 452 16.83 3.67 29.61
CA ALA A 452 17.47 2.46 30.13
C ALA A 452 18.26 1.75 29.04
N ARG A 453 19.48 1.34 29.32
CA ARG A 453 20.35 0.61 28.39
C ARG A 453 21.01 -0.57 29.10
N GLY A 454 20.94 -1.76 28.48
CA GLY A 454 21.62 -2.97 28.97
C GLY A 454 21.13 -3.49 30.32
N GLN A 455 19.92 -3.13 30.74
CA GLN A 455 19.39 -3.49 32.03
C GLN A 455 19.07 -4.99 32.13
N LYS A 456 19.46 -5.62 33.23
CA LYS A 456 19.33 -7.07 33.45
C LYS A 456 18.10 -7.46 34.28
N GLY A 457 17.49 -6.51 34.97
CA GLY A 457 16.25 -6.68 35.71
C GLY A 457 15.03 -6.37 34.86
N ARG A 458 13.85 -6.43 35.46
CA ARG A 458 12.57 -6.16 34.84
C ARG A 458 12.15 -4.70 35.05
N LEU A 459 11.79 -4.01 33.95
CA LEU A 459 11.20 -2.68 33.95
C LEU A 459 9.72 -2.75 33.66
N VAL A 460 8.90 -2.15 34.51
CA VAL A 460 7.46 -2.06 34.36
C VAL A 460 7.00 -0.62 34.43
N PHE A 461 6.30 -0.17 33.40
CA PHE A 461 5.56 1.08 33.40
C PHE A 461 4.07 0.72 33.40
N ARG A 462 3.33 1.11 34.44
CA ARG A 462 1.92 0.78 34.55
C ARG A 462 1.08 2.00 34.86
N ASN A 463 0.01 2.20 34.06
CA ASN A 463 -0.88 3.34 34.25
C ASN A 463 -0.11 4.68 34.29
N VAL A 464 0.72 4.91 33.30
CA VAL A 464 1.60 6.07 33.18
C VAL A 464 1.26 6.83 31.91
N SER A 465 1.31 8.16 31.94
CA SER A 465 1.30 8.96 30.71
C SER A 465 2.60 9.71 30.49
N PHE A 466 2.96 9.89 29.21
CA PHE A 466 4.12 10.66 28.73
C PHE A 466 3.65 11.72 27.75
N GLU A 467 3.76 12.99 28.11
CA GLU A 467 3.19 14.11 27.38
C GLU A 467 4.22 15.22 27.14
N GLY A 468 4.35 15.69 25.90
CA GLY A 468 5.07 16.91 25.56
C GLY A 468 6.61 16.77 25.48
N SER A 469 7.14 15.65 24.97
CA SER A 469 8.56 15.57 24.59
C SER A 469 8.78 16.14 23.18
N LEU A 470 9.89 16.88 23.00
CA LEU A 470 10.36 17.30 21.67
C LEU A 470 11.08 16.20 20.91
N ASP A 471 11.74 15.30 21.62
CA ASP A 471 12.50 14.18 21.07
C ASP A 471 11.78 12.85 21.40
N THR A 472 12.47 11.72 21.47
CA THR A 472 11.88 10.45 21.91
C THR A 472 11.39 10.57 23.35
N ALA A 473 10.14 10.13 23.64
CA ALA A 473 9.61 10.24 25.00
C ALA A 473 10.09 9.11 25.94
N LEU A 474 10.28 7.88 25.42
CA LEU A 474 10.80 6.74 26.21
C LEU A 474 11.84 5.97 25.39
N GLU A 475 13.02 5.70 25.99
CA GLU A 475 14.12 4.98 25.32
C GLU A 475 14.60 3.78 26.15
N LEU A 476 14.36 2.55 25.68
CA LEU A 476 14.73 1.30 26.33
C LEU A 476 15.49 0.42 25.31
N VAL A 477 16.77 0.17 25.55
CA VAL A 477 17.65 -0.50 24.60
C VAL A 477 18.42 -1.63 25.29
N ASP A 478 18.48 -2.81 24.66
CA ASP A 478 19.21 -3.99 25.15
C ASP A 478 18.81 -4.44 26.57
N CYS A 479 17.53 -4.26 26.93
CA CYS A 479 17.02 -4.62 28.24
C CYS A 479 16.50 -6.09 28.28
N ALA A 480 16.58 -6.74 29.45
CA ALA A 480 16.18 -8.12 29.59
C ALA A 480 14.65 -8.32 29.56
N ASP A 481 13.89 -7.50 30.29
CA ASP A 481 12.43 -7.60 30.40
C ASP A 481 11.81 -6.21 30.53
N VAL A 482 10.92 -5.86 29.60
CA VAL A 482 10.25 -4.56 29.52
C VAL A 482 8.75 -4.75 29.42
N GLU A 483 7.99 -4.05 30.23
CA GLU A 483 6.52 -4.05 30.18
C GLU A 483 5.98 -2.62 30.20
N LEU A 484 5.16 -2.29 29.19
CA LEU A 484 4.27 -1.12 29.15
C LEU A 484 2.83 -1.64 29.31
N ASP A 485 2.22 -1.35 30.46
CA ASP A 485 0.90 -1.82 30.85
C ASP A 485 -0.04 -0.63 31.03
N HIS A 486 -0.97 -0.39 30.09
CA HIS A 486 -1.85 0.78 30.08
C HIS A 486 -1.07 2.10 30.13
N VAL A 487 -0.09 2.26 29.26
CA VAL A 487 0.69 3.49 29.13
C VAL A 487 0.09 4.37 28.04
N THR A 488 -0.03 5.67 28.32
CA THR A 488 -0.51 6.65 27.35
C THR A 488 0.64 7.54 26.89
N PHE A 489 0.81 7.68 25.58
CA PHE A 489 1.67 8.68 24.96
C PHE A 489 0.80 9.66 24.20
N CYS A 490 0.99 10.95 24.43
CA CYS A 490 0.21 11.99 23.78
C CYS A 490 1.01 13.28 23.60
N GLY A 491 0.88 13.91 22.45
CA GLY A 491 1.42 15.22 22.20
C GLY A 491 2.96 15.30 22.19
N ASN A 492 3.64 14.22 21.85
CA ASN A 492 5.08 14.23 21.69
C ASN A 492 5.45 14.64 20.25
N SER A 493 6.38 15.58 20.10
CA SER A 493 6.83 16.04 18.78
C SER A 493 7.83 15.08 18.13
N GLY A 494 8.47 14.20 18.91
CA GLY A 494 9.37 13.13 18.46
C GLY A 494 8.67 11.79 18.37
N ASP A 495 9.44 10.71 18.57
CA ASP A 495 8.90 9.36 18.71
C ASP A 495 8.33 9.17 20.12
N ASP A 496 7.27 8.39 20.28
CA ASP A 496 6.74 8.11 21.62
C ASP A 496 7.64 7.11 22.37
N ALA A 497 7.83 5.92 21.84
CA ALA A 497 8.63 4.90 22.49
C ALA A 497 9.60 4.19 21.54
N VAL A 498 10.84 4.03 21.97
CA VAL A 498 11.89 3.25 21.31
C VAL A 498 12.32 2.11 22.23
N ILE A 499 11.93 0.88 21.87
CA ILE A 499 12.22 -0.35 22.63
C ILE A 499 12.99 -1.29 21.72
N ARG A 500 14.32 -1.25 21.78
CA ARG A 500 15.17 -1.98 20.82
C ARG A 500 15.99 -3.09 21.46
N ASN A 501 16.06 -4.23 20.74
CA ASN A 501 16.87 -5.40 21.12
C ASN A 501 16.57 -5.91 22.54
N CYS A 502 15.36 -5.72 23.04
CA CYS A 502 15.00 -6.22 24.36
C CYS A 502 14.62 -7.71 24.24
N ALA A 503 15.07 -8.52 25.19
CA ALA A 503 14.89 -9.97 25.12
C ALA A 503 13.42 -10.33 25.30
N LYS A 504 12.70 -9.64 26.18
CA LYS A 504 11.27 -9.76 26.38
C LYS A 504 10.63 -8.37 26.41
N THR A 505 9.57 -8.19 25.62
CA THR A 505 8.82 -6.92 25.55
C THR A 505 7.33 -7.18 25.57
N ARG A 506 6.62 -6.50 26.45
CA ARG A 506 5.14 -6.47 26.50
C ARG A 506 4.66 -5.02 26.41
N VAL A 507 3.83 -4.73 25.43
CA VAL A 507 3.09 -3.47 25.33
C VAL A 507 1.60 -3.82 25.27
N VAL A 508 0.87 -3.56 26.35
CA VAL A 508 -0.47 -4.09 26.55
C VAL A 508 -1.42 -2.94 26.96
N GLY A 509 -2.62 -2.89 26.37
CA GLY A 509 -3.67 -1.95 26.72
C GLY A 509 -3.27 -0.47 26.61
N SER A 510 -2.22 -0.17 25.88
CA SER A 510 -1.60 1.15 25.82
C SER A 510 -2.19 2.01 24.68
N ARG A 511 -2.13 3.33 24.86
CA ARG A 511 -2.66 4.33 23.91
C ARG A 511 -1.55 5.23 23.41
N PHE A 512 -1.50 5.44 22.09
CA PHE A 512 -0.55 6.31 21.42
C PHE A 512 -1.32 7.30 20.54
N GLU A 513 -1.13 8.60 20.76
CA GLU A 513 -1.99 9.60 20.16
C GLU A 513 -1.27 10.93 19.90
N GLN A 514 -1.51 11.54 18.75
CA GLN A 514 -0.99 12.86 18.38
C GLN A 514 0.54 12.96 18.47
N THR A 515 1.23 12.13 17.71
CA THR A 515 2.70 12.05 17.70
C THR A 515 3.28 12.71 16.46
N GLY A 516 4.32 13.51 16.63
CA GLY A 516 5.00 14.16 15.50
C GLY A 516 5.67 13.19 14.53
N LEU A 517 6.21 12.09 15.04
CA LEU A 517 6.90 11.04 14.26
C LEU A 517 6.28 9.66 14.51
N THR A 518 7.12 8.64 14.75
CA THR A 518 6.71 7.24 14.99
C THR A 518 6.23 7.04 16.43
N GLN A 519 5.12 6.32 16.59
CA GLN A 519 4.60 6.07 17.95
C GLN A 519 5.36 4.98 18.68
N LEU A 520 5.59 3.82 18.06
CA LEU A 520 6.32 2.73 18.70
C LEU A 520 7.36 2.13 17.75
N GLN A 521 8.63 2.23 18.10
CA GLN A 521 9.69 1.45 17.49
C GLN A 521 10.02 0.28 18.40
N VAL A 522 9.81 -0.94 17.94
CA VAL A 522 10.05 -2.13 18.75
C VAL A 522 10.80 -3.19 17.95
N SER A 523 11.83 -3.76 18.57
CA SER A 523 12.59 -4.85 17.96
C SER A 523 13.00 -5.93 18.98
N GLY A 524 13.13 -7.17 18.49
CA GLY A 524 13.62 -8.30 19.26
C GLY A 524 13.89 -9.53 18.39
N GLY A 525 14.59 -10.50 18.97
CA GLY A 525 15.02 -11.68 18.26
C GLY A 525 16.31 -11.46 17.44
N ASP A 526 16.81 -12.52 16.82
CA ASP A 526 18.03 -12.47 16.00
C ASP A 526 17.73 -13.01 14.59
N ARG A 527 17.77 -12.15 13.61
CA ARG A 527 17.55 -12.51 12.21
C ARG A 527 18.63 -13.44 11.64
N ARG A 528 19.85 -13.41 12.14
CA ARG A 528 20.93 -14.29 11.62
C ARG A 528 20.65 -15.74 11.95
N THR A 529 20.13 -16.01 13.13
CA THR A 529 19.82 -17.34 13.61
C THR A 529 18.35 -17.71 13.46
N LEU A 530 17.51 -16.77 13.06
CA LEU A 530 16.04 -16.84 13.08
C LEU A 530 15.47 -17.20 14.47
N ALA A 531 16.20 -16.79 15.52
CA ALA A 531 15.73 -16.92 16.88
C ALA A 531 14.64 -15.88 17.15
N ALA A 532 13.45 -16.33 17.48
CA ALA A 532 12.34 -15.44 17.75
C ALA A 532 12.56 -14.62 19.02
N GLY A 533 12.27 -13.31 18.95
CA GLY A 533 12.14 -12.44 20.11
C GLY A 533 10.82 -12.68 20.84
N ASP A 534 10.81 -12.43 22.15
CA ASP A 534 9.60 -12.46 22.95
C ASP A 534 8.94 -11.08 23.00
N VAL A 535 8.53 -10.56 21.84
CA VAL A 535 7.86 -9.28 21.66
C VAL A 535 6.37 -9.48 21.43
N ILE A 536 5.53 -8.89 22.28
CA ILE A 536 4.07 -8.86 22.14
C ILE A 536 3.57 -7.43 22.33
N VAL A 537 2.86 -6.92 21.33
CA VAL A 537 2.07 -5.68 21.37
C VAL A 537 0.61 -6.06 21.21
N ARG A 538 -0.23 -5.84 22.22
CA ARG A 538 -1.62 -6.26 22.15
C ARG A 538 -2.59 -5.32 22.80
N ASP A 539 -3.82 -5.33 22.31
CA ASP A 539 -4.94 -4.57 22.88
C ASP A 539 -4.63 -3.06 22.99
N CYS A 540 -3.84 -2.51 22.06
CA CYS A 540 -3.38 -1.12 22.05
C CYS A 540 -4.14 -0.30 21.01
N ALA A 541 -4.29 1.00 21.28
CA ALA A 541 -4.86 1.95 20.34
C ALA A 541 -3.80 2.95 19.85
N PHE A 542 -3.70 3.09 18.53
CA PHE A 542 -2.78 4.00 17.85
C PHE A 542 -3.56 4.94 16.94
N ALA A 543 -3.34 6.25 17.08
CA ALA A 543 -3.99 7.23 16.22
C ALA A 543 -3.10 8.45 15.97
N ARG A 544 -3.24 9.05 14.79
CA ARG A 544 -2.61 10.32 14.43
C ARG A 544 -1.09 10.35 14.67
N SER A 545 -0.37 9.34 14.15
CA SER A 545 1.10 9.38 14.00
C SER A 545 1.50 10.40 12.92
N GLY A 546 2.76 10.78 12.88
CA GLY A 546 3.31 11.57 11.78
C GLY A 546 2.72 12.97 11.63
N LEU A 547 2.43 13.69 12.71
CA LEU A 547 1.88 15.04 12.63
C LEU A 547 2.88 16.09 12.10
N LEU A 548 4.18 15.84 12.23
CA LEU A 548 5.24 16.64 11.62
C LEU A 548 5.69 16.01 10.30
N GLN A 549 6.39 14.90 10.34
CA GLN A 549 6.75 14.15 9.14
C GLN A 549 5.60 13.22 8.77
N ARG A 550 5.03 13.39 7.58
CA ARG A 550 3.81 12.70 7.15
C ARG A 550 4.06 11.34 6.48
N THR A 551 5.31 11.07 6.06
CA THR A 551 5.67 9.80 5.43
C THR A 551 6.74 9.07 6.24
N TYR A 552 6.75 7.73 6.19
CA TYR A 552 7.68 6.85 6.91
C TYR A 552 7.72 6.98 8.44
N THR A 553 6.66 7.49 9.04
CA THR A 553 6.45 7.59 10.49
C THR A 553 5.23 6.76 10.91
N PRO A 554 5.35 5.42 10.89
CA PRO A 554 4.25 4.53 11.20
C PRO A 554 3.83 4.61 12.68
N CYS A 555 2.65 4.08 13.01
CA CYS A 555 2.30 3.82 14.39
C CYS A 555 3.25 2.80 15.02
N ILE A 556 3.51 1.70 14.33
CA ILE A 556 4.50 0.70 14.78
C ILE A 556 5.57 0.49 13.71
N ARG A 557 6.84 0.64 14.09
CA ARG A 557 7.97 0.05 13.39
C ARG A 557 8.36 -1.23 14.11
N LEU A 558 8.08 -2.39 13.50
CA LEU A 558 8.37 -3.72 14.04
C LEU A 558 9.56 -4.33 13.32
N GLU A 559 10.65 -4.58 14.06
CA GLU A 559 11.90 -5.09 13.49
C GLU A 559 12.33 -6.41 14.16
N GLY A 560 13.15 -7.21 13.45
CA GLY A 560 13.78 -8.42 14.02
C GLY A 560 13.14 -9.73 13.61
N CYS A 561 12.81 -10.59 14.58
CA CYS A 561 12.27 -11.92 14.30
C CYS A 561 11.21 -12.34 15.33
N GLY A 562 10.05 -12.82 14.86
CA GLY A 562 9.03 -13.48 15.70
C GLY A 562 8.19 -12.56 16.59
N GLY A 563 8.14 -11.25 16.30
CA GLY A 563 7.26 -10.31 17.01
C GLY A 563 5.78 -10.55 16.70
N LEU A 564 4.92 -10.24 17.67
CA LEU A 564 3.47 -10.41 17.59
C LEU A 564 2.76 -9.10 17.88
N VAL A 565 1.89 -8.67 16.97
CA VAL A 565 0.95 -7.55 17.14
C VAL A 565 -0.47 -8.11 17.05
N ALA A 566 -1.31 -7.89 18.06
CA ALA A 566 -2.64 -8.50 18.08
C ALA A 566 -3.70 -7.64 18.78
N GLY A 567 -4.94 -7.66 18.26
CA GLY A 567 -6.08 -6.96 18.88
C GLY A 567 -5.91 -5.45 18.95
N CYS A 568 -5.05 -4.86 18.13
CA CYS A 568 -4.76 -3.43 18.13
C CYS A 568 -5.63 -2.66 17.12
N THR A 569 -5.86 -1.39 17.38
CA THR A 569 -6.52 -0.46 16.45
C THR A 569 -5.56 0.60 15.95
N PHE A 570 -5.62 0.92 14.65
CA PHE A 570 -4.79 1.90 13.98
C PHE A 570 -5.68 2.85 13.18
N ALA A 571 -5.70 4.13 13.52
CA ALA A 571 -6.60 5.08 12.90
C ALA A 571 -5.92 6.41 12.50
N ASP A 572 -6.47 7.03 11.45
CA ASP A 572 -6.17 8.41 11.05
C ASP A 572 -4.66 8.68 10.82
N THR A 573 -4.00 7.81 10.06
CA THR A 573 -2.57 7.96 9.78
C THR A 573 -2.31 8.53 8.38
N PRO A 574 -1.35 9.45 8.22
CA PRO A 574 -1.01 10.01 6.91
C PRO A 574 -0.28 9.01 6.01
N SER A 575 0.41 8.04 6.61
CA SER A 575 1.15 6.99 5.93
C SER A 575 0.85 5.61 6.56
N SER A 576 1.78 4.66 6.46
CA SER A 576 1.60 3.31 6.98
C SER A 576 1.30 3.29 8.48
N ALA A 577 0.37 2.42 8.91
CA ALA A 577 0.15 2.13 10.31
C ALA A 577 1.26 1.23 10.88
N ILE A 578 1.65 0.17 10.14
CA ILE A 578 2.76 -0.71 10.52
C ILE A 578 3.80 -0.73 9.40
N ARG A 579 5.05 -0.43 9.76
CA ARG A 579 6.23 -0.77 8.99
C ARG A 579 6.87 -2.02 9.58
N LEU A 580 6.99 -3.07 8.77
CA LEU A 580 7.47 -4.36 9.22
C LEU A 580 8.79 -4.70 8.53
N GLU A 581 9.83 -4.97 9.34
CA GLU A 581 11.19 -5.25 8.87
C GLU A 581 11.75 -6.51 9.57
N GLY A 582 11.65 -7.64 8.90
CA GLY A 582 12.17 -8.88 9.50
C GLY A 582 11.44 -10.15 9.07
N ASN A 583 11.52 -11.13 9.97
CA ASN A 583 11.10 -12.49 9.70
C ASN A 583 10.13 -13.03 10.77
N ASP A 584 9.24 -13.93 10.36
CA ASP A 584 8.37 -14.70 11.27
C ASP A 584 7.47 -13.85 12.17
N HIS A 585 7.22 -12.57 11.82
CA HIS A 585 6.28 -11.72 12.54
C HIS A 585 4.82 -12.11 12.26
N VAL A 586 3.95 -11.89 13.23
CA VAL A 586 2.51 -12.09 13.08
C VAL A 586 1.77 -10.82 13.46
N VAL A 587 0.87 -10.36 12.59
CA VAL A 587 -0.09 -9.28 12.85
C VAL A 587 -1.47 -9.90 12.72
N MET A 588 -2.26 -9.91 13.80
CA MET A 588 -3.54 -10.61 13.80
C MET A 588 -4.62 -9.90 14.61
N ASP A 589 -5.87 -10.11 14.20
CA ASP A 589 -7.06 -9.60 14.89
C ASP A 589 -7.04 -8.07 15.12
N CYS A 590 -6.40 -7.31 14.20
CA CYS A 590 -6.24 -5.86 14.27
C CYS A 590 -7.21 -5.14 13.33
N LEU A 591 -7.60 -3.92 13.71
CA LEU A 591 -8.37 -2.99 12.87
C LEU A 591 -7.49 -1.86 12.35
N PHE A 592 -7.49 -1.67 11.03
CA PHE A 592 -6.82 -0.58 10.31
C PHE A 592 -7.89 0.30 9.66
N GLU A 593 -8.06 1.52 10.12
CA GLU A 593 -9.12 2.39 9.66
C GLU A 593 -8.59 3.78 9.30
N ARG A 594 -8.89 4.26 8.09
CA ARG A 594 -8.40 5.56 7.57
C ARG A 594 -6.88 5.71 7.71
N ASN A 595 -6.16 4.75 7.13
CA ASN A 595 -4.70 4.80 7.05
C ASN A 595 -4.24 5.19 5.64
N VAL A 596 -2.99 5.63 5.52
CA VAL A 596 -2.36 6.08 4.27
C VAL A 596 -3.14 7.23 3.62
N LEU A 597 -3.57 8.20 4.43
CA LEU A 597 -4.44 9.29 3.98
C LEU A 597 -3.74 10.29 3.04
N GLU A 598 -2.42 10.43 3.11
CA GLU A 598 -1.66 11.43 2.35
C GLU A 598 -0.53 10.84 1.50
N SER A 599 0.26 9.92 2.05
CA SER A 599 1.42 9.33 1.37
C SER A 599 0.98 8.45 0.21
N ASP A 600 1.76 8.43 -0.87
CA ASP A 600 1.57 7.51 -2.00
C ASP A 600 2.58 6.36 -1.94
N ASP A 601 2.38 5.34 -2.78
CA ASP A 601 3.26 4.17 -2.89
C ASP A 601 3.46 3.46 -1.54
N GLN A 602 2.37 3.32 -0.76
CA GLN A 602 2.38 2.72 0.58
C GLN A 602 1.13 1.90 0.88
N GLY A 603 1.28 0.95 1.81
CA GLY A 603 0.20 0.18 2.43
C GLY A 603 -0.03 0.56 3.89
N ALA A 604 -1.25 0.29 4.43
CA ALA A 604 -1.48 0.39 5.87
C ALA A 604 -0.50 -0.51 6.64
N ILE A 605 -0.20 -1.70 6.10
CA ILE A 605 0.98 -2.48 6.47
C ILE A 605 1.95 -2.44 5.28
N ASP A 606 3.17 -1.98 5.53
CA ASP A 606 4.21 -1.82 4.51
C ASP A 606 5.45 -2.66 4.84
N VAL A 607 5.87 -3.50 3.88
CA VAL A 607 7.05 -4.37 3.98
C VAL A 607 7.88 -4.20 2.72
N TRP A 608 9.15 -3.79 2.82
CA TRP A 608 9.97 -3.53 1.64
C TRP A 608 11.46 -3.75 1.80
N GLY A 609 12.14 -3.87 0.66
CA GLY A 609 13.55 -3.56 0.47
C GLY A 609 14.55 -4.60 0.93
N ASP A 610 14.14 -5.75 1.51
CA ASP A 610 15.07 -6.83 1.87
C ASP A 610 14.55 -8.18 1.37
N PRO A 611 15.25 -8.82 0.41
CA PRO A 611 14.83 -10.10 -0.15
C PRO A 611 14.81 -11.27 0.85
N THR A 612 15.30 -11.06 2.06
CA THR A 612 15.35 -12.07 3.12
C THR A 612 14.23 -11.91 4.17
N TYR A 613 13.38 -10.87 4.05
CA TYR A 613 12.17 -10.72 4.87
C TYR A 613 11.11 -11.71 4.41
N ARG A 614 10.85 -12.73 5.24
CA ARG A 614 9.97 -13.83 4.88
C ARG A 614 9.17 -14.34 6.07
N ALA A 615 8.14 -15.11 5.75
CA ALA A 615 7.28 -15.79 6.70
C ALA A 615 6.57 -14.84 7.69
N ASN A 616 6.32 -13.60 7.28
CA ASN A 616 5.44 -12.73 8.03
C ASN A 616 3.99 -13.09 7.74
N VAL A 617 3.12 -13.07 8.74
CA VAL A 617 1.73 -13.51 8.63
C VAL A 617 0.79 -12.40 9.07
N PHE A 618 -0.17 -12.12 8.21
CA PHE A 618 -1.25 -11.17 8.44
C PHE A 618 -2.55 -11.97 8.49
N PHE A 619 -3.16 -12.09 9.68
CA PHE A 619 -4.22 -13.06 9.92
C PHE A 619 -5.43 -12.44 10.61
N ARG A 620 -6.62 -12.57 10.02
CA ARG A 620 -7.89 -12.06 10.55
C ARG A 620 -7.87 -10.57 10.91
N ASN A 621 -7.17 -9.77 10.13
CA ASN A 621 -7.19 -8.32 10.27
C ASN A 621 -8.32 -7.72 9.43
N GLU A 622 -8.75 -6.54 9.80
CA GLU A 622 -9.72 -5.76 9.08
C GLU A 622 -9.11 -4.42 8.63
N PHE A 623 -9.24 -4.11 7.33
CA PHE A 623 -8.75 -2.88 6.70
C PHE A 623 -9.96 -2.12 6.14
N ARG A 624 -10.18 -0.89 6.62
CA ARG A 624 -11.30 -0.03 6.20
C ARG A 624 -10.80 1.33 5.73
N ASP A 625 -11.33 1.80 4.59
CA ASP A 625 -11.12 3.15 4.08
C ASP A 625 -9.63 3.54 4.04
N VAL A 626 -8.80 2.66 3.43
CA VAL A 626 -7.38 2.92 3.26
C VAL A 626 -7.17 3.79 2.04
N GLY A 627 -6.48 4.91 2.25
CA GLY A 627 -6.25 5.93 1.25
C GLY A 627 -6.99 7.22 1.59
N GLY A 628 -6.73 8.28 0.86
CA GLY A 628 -7.24 9.61 1.11
C GLY A 628 -7.62 10.34 -0.17
N ASP A 629 -7.08 11.55 -0.35
CA ASP A 629 -7.32 12.37 -1.51
C ASP A 629 -6.79 11.73 -2.82
N ALA A 630 -7.17 12.31 -3.96
CA ALA A 630 -6.81 11.80 -5.29
C ALA A 630 -5.33 12.03 -5.68
N ASN A 631 -4.50 12.56 -4.78
CA ASN A 631 -3.11 12.89 -5.07
C ASN A 631 -2.19 11.67 -4.95
N HIS A 632 -2.20 10.81 -5.97
CA HIS A 632 -1.32 9.65 -6.06
C HIS A 632 -0.87 9.39 -7.50
N ASP A 633 0.34 8.86 -7.68
CA ASP A 633 0.87 8.37 -8.95
C ASP A 633 0.86 6.84 -9.02
N CYS A 634 1.22 6.19 -7.92
CA CYS A 634 1.31 4.74 -7.80
C CYS A 634 0.04 4.14 -7.23
N GLY A 635 -0.21 4.36 -5.95
CA GLY A 635 -1.38 3.86 -5.25
C GLY A 635 -1.19 3.67 -3.75
N ARG A 636 -2.30 3.33 -3.09
CA ARG A 636 -2.41 3.09 -1.65
C ARG A 636 -3.21 1.82 -1.41
N ASN A 637 -2.87 1.07 -0.38
CA ASN A 637 -3.56 -0.19 -0.12
C ASN A 637 -3.50 -0.69 1.33
N GLY A 638 -4.16 -1.82 1.59
CA GLY A 638 -4.14 -2.48 2.89
C GLY A 638 -2.78 -3.06 3.22
N ILE A 639 -2.23 -3.93 2.35
CA ILE A 639 -0.92 -4.57 2.56
C ILE A 639 -0.05 -4.43 1.31
N ARG A 640 1.12 -3.83 1.47
CA ARG A 640 2.11 -3.68 0.41
C ARG A 640 3.34 -4.53 0.66
N PHE A 641 3.68 -5.34 -0.32
CA PHE A 641 4.95 -6.06 -0.43
C PHE A 641 5.77 -5.42 -1.54
N ASP A 642 6.75 -4.62 -1.18
CA ASP A 642 7.56 -3.90 -2.14
C ASP A 642 9.00 -4.38 -2.17
N ASP A 643 9.61 -4.34 -3.33
CA ASP A 643 10.99 -4.74 -3.60
C ASP A 643 11.36 -6.10 -2.95
N PHE A 644 11.28 -7.18 -3.71
CA PHE A 644 11.67 -8.55 -3.35
C PHE A 644 10.77 -9.29 -2.34
N ILE A 645 9.83 -8.64 -1.67
CA ILE A 645 9.13 -9.23 -0.53
C ILE A 645 8.31 -10.44 -0.94
N SER A 646 8.71 -11.60 -0.42
CA SER A 646 8.26 -12.92 -0.85
C SER A 646 8.05 -13.86 0.32
N GLY A 647 7.23 -14.92 0.13
CA GLY A 647 7.10 -16.01 1.10
C GLY A 647 6.33 -15.64 2.37
N ASN A 648 5.41 -14.69 2.31
CA ASN A 648 4.57 -14.22 3.41
C ASN A 648 3.13 -14.74 3.28
N GLY A 649 2.35 -14.68 4.36
CA GLY A 649 0.95 -15.12 4.40
C GLY A 649 -0.03 -13.99 4.68
N VAL A 650 -1.05 -13.82 3.82
CA VAL A 650 -2.19 -12.91 4.01
C VAL A 650 -3.44 -13.79 4.05
N ILE A 651 -3.95 -14.06 5.24
CA ILE A 651 -4.91 -15.15 5.43
C ILE A 651 -6.12 -14.67 6.22
N SER A 652 -7.32 -14.92 5.69
CA SER A 652 -8.61 -14.66 6.36
C SER A 652 -8.80 -13.21 6.82
N ASN A 653 -8.27 -12.22 6.07
CA ASN A 653 -8.47 -10.80 6.36
C ASN A 653 -9.70 -10.25 5.61
N LEU A 654 -10.25 -9.15 6.12
CA LEU A 654 -11.29 -8.37 5.47
C LEU A 654 -10.72 -7.03 4.99
N PHE A 655 -10.90 -6.74 3.71
CA PHE A 655 -10.52 -5.48 3.08
C PHE A 655 -11.77 -4.78 2.57
N VAL A 656 -12.10 -3.61 3.12
CA VAL A 656 -13.24 -2.79 2.71
C VAL A 656 -12.75 -1.43 2.25
N ASN A 657 -12.96 -1.10 0.97
CA ASN A 657 -12.47 0.15 0.38
C ASN A 657 -10.98 0.40 0.67
N ALA A 658 -10.16 -0.63 0.46
CA ALA A 658 -8.75 -0.66 0.88
C ALA A 658 -7.75 -0.70 -0.29
N ALA A 659 -8.12 -0.10 -1.44
CA ALA A 659 -7.25 -0.03 -2.62
C ALA A 659 -7.52 1.23 -3.44
N GLN A 660 -6.47 1.98 -3.75
CA GLN A 660 -6.52 3.17 -4.61
C GLN A 660 -5.42 3.15 -5.67
N GLY A 661 -5.63 3.89 -6.77
CA GLY A 661 -4.66 4.01 -7.86
C GLY A 661 -4.44 2.69 -8.59
N ASN A 662 -3.18 2.35 -8.82
CA ASN A 662 -2.78 1.13 -9.52
C ASN A 662 -2.67 -0.10 -8.61
N PHE A 663 -2.81 0.05 -7.30
CA PHE A 663 -2.60 -1.03 -6.35
C PHE A 663 -3.86 -1.89 -6.12
N GLY A 664 -3.65 -3.17 -5.82
CA GLY A 664 -4.66 -4.03 -5.20
C GLY A 664 -4.66 -3.85 -3.68
N ALA A 665 -5.74 -4.23 -2.98
CA ALA A 665 -5.81 -4.18 -1.52
C ALA A 665 -4.67 -4.98 -0.85
N VAL A 666 -4.20 -6.04 -1.52
CA VAL A 666 -2.90 -6.67 -1.30
C VAL A 666 -2.08 -6.47 -2.56
N ASN A 667 -0.93 -5.81 -2.45
CA ASN A 667 -0.09 -5.49 -3.61
C ASN A 667 1.33 -5.99 -3.44
N THR A 668 1.87 -6.67 -4.48
CA THR A 668 3.26 -7.14 -4.54
C THR A 668 3.97 -6.51 -5.73
N HIS A 669 5.19 -6.00 -5.51
CA HIS A 669 6.06 -5.43 -6.54
C HIS A 669 7.45 -6.06 -6.47
N GLY A 670 7.81 -6.85 -7.47
CA GLY A 670 9.10 -7.55 -7.55
C GLY A 670 9.27 -8.67 -6.52
N GLY A 671 8.18 -9.29 -6.05
CA GLY A 671 8.17 -10.40 -5.11
C GLY A 671 7.26 -11.55 -5.58
N HIS A 672 7.47 -12.73 -5.01
CA HIS A 672 6.75 -13.94 -5.39
C HIS A 672 6.53 -14.89 -4.18
N TYR A 673 5.73 -15.95 -4.39
CA TYR A 673 5.43 -16.97 -3.37
C TYR A 673 4.73 -16.43 -2.11
N ASN A 674 4.05 -15.27 -2.17
CA ASN A 674 3.17 -14.88 -1.07
C ASN A 674 1.86 -15.67 -1.16
N ALA A 675 1.31 -16.10 -0.01
CA ALA A 675 0.05 -16.83 0.08
C ALA A 675 -1.07 -15.88 0.50
N ILE A 676 -1.99 -15.58 -0.42
CA ILE A 676 -3.14 -14.70 -0.25
C ILE A 676 -4.39 -15.57 -0.27
N VAL A 677 -4.86 -16.03 0.92
CA VAL A 677 -5.81 -17.13 1.01
C VAL A 677 -6.98 -16.81 1.95
N GLY A 678 -8.20 -17.08 1.46
CA GLY A 678 -9.43 -16.97 2.27
C GLY A 678 -9.77 -15.55 2.73
N ASN A 679 -9.31 -14.52 2.00
CA ASN A 679 -9.61 -13.13 2.34
C ASN A 679 -10.92 -12.67 1.68
N VAL A 680 -11.55 -11.66 2.25
CA VAL A 680 -12.70 -10.97 1.67
C VAL A 680 -12.26 -9.59 1.19
N PHE A 681 -12.48 -9.29 -0.09
CA PHE A 681 -12.25 -7.98 -0.70
C PHE A 681 -13.61 -7.37 -1.06
N ARG A 682 -13.99 -6.31 -0.35
CA ARG A 682 -15.29 -5.65 -0.50
C ARG A 682 -15.11 -4.20 -0.89
N ASP A 683 -15.84 -3.74 -1.91
CA ASP A 683 -15.81 -2.35 -2.39
C ASP A 683 -14.40 -1.83 -2.73
N CYS A 684 -13.46 -2.73 -3.02
CA CYS A 684 -12.11 -2.38 -3.43
C CYS A 684 -12.06 -2.15 -4.95
N ALA A 685 -11.33 -1.14 -5.40
CA ALA A 685 -11.10 -0.94 -6.84
C ALA A 685 -10.41 -2.17 -7.45
N ARG A 686 -9.52 -2.81 -6.67
CA ARG A 686 -8.80 -4.04 -7.02
C ARG A 686 -8.53 -4.86 -5.76
N GLY A 687 -8.69 -6.21 -5.84
CA GLY A 687 -8.40 -7.11 -4.73
C GLY A 687 -6.90 -7.36 -4.57
N VAL A 688 -6.28 -7.98 -5.56
CA VAL A 688 -4.85 -8.35 -5.53
C VAL A 688 -4.13 -7.68 -6.69
N GLY A 689 -2.98 -7.08 -6.44
CA GLY A 689 -2.01 -6.60 -7.43
C GLY A 689 -0.70 -7.37 -7.31
N SER A 690 -0.16 -7.86 -8.43
CA SER A 690 1.15 -8.48 -8.48
C SER A 690 1.90 -7.99 -9.71
N PHE A 691 3.06 -7.38 -9.49
CA PHE A 691 3.89 -6.78 -10.53
C PHE A 691 5.29 -7.37 -10.45
N GLY A 692 5.50 -8.45 -11.21
CA GLY A 692 6.82 -9.07 -11.35
C GLY A 692 7.79 -8.17 -12.11
N TRP A 693 9.05 -8.25 -11.77
CA TRP A 693 10.13 -7.50 -12.46
C TRP A 693 10.69 -8.23 -13.67
N GLY A 694 10.47 -9.55 -13.76
CA GLY A 694 11.19 -10.43 -14.65
C GLY A 694 12.64 -10.73 -14.18
N ASP A 695 13.17 -11.82 -14.69
CA ASP A 695 14.48 -12.36 -14.25
C ASP A 695 15.63 -11.36 -14.43
N GLU A 696 15.63 -10.58 -15.52
CA GLU A 696 16.71 -9.61 -15.82
C GLU A 696 16.77 -8.47 -14.80
N ARG A 697 15.60 -7.83 -14.50
CA ARG A 697 15.54 -6.76 -13.50
C ARG A 697 15.83 -7.32 -12.10
N MET A 698 15.33 -8.50 -11.78
CA MET A 698 15.61 -9.18 -10.51
C MET A 698 17.11 -9.41 -10.34
N ALA A 699 17.78 -9.98 -11.34
CA ALA A 699 19.23 -10.23 -11.30
C ALA A 699 20.04 -8.93 -11.13
N ARG A 700 19.66 -7.85 -11.83
CA ARG A 700 20.31 -6.55 -11.71
C ARG A 700 20.17 -5.97 -10.29
N ARG A 701 18.95 -6.01 -9.72
CA ARG A 701 18.69 -5.52 -8.35
C ARG A 701 19.44 -6.34 -7.30
N LEU A 702 19.49 -7.67 -7.43
CA LEU A 702 20.25 -8.54 -6.53
C LEU A 702 21.78 -8.31 -6.60
N ALA A 703 22.26 -7.73 -7.69
CA ALA A 703 23.67 -7.40 -7.87
C ALA A 703 24.10 -6.06 -7.24
N GLU A 704 23.16 -5.26 -6.75
CA GLU A 704 23.46 -3.99 -6.07
C GLU A 704 24.16 -4.24 -4.72
N ASP A 705 25.14 -3.41 -4.38
CA ASP A 705 25.97 -3.63 -3.17
C ASP A 705 25.17 -3.56 -1.87
N GLU A 706 24.16 -2.71 -1.80
CA GLU A 706 23.22 -2.66 -0.67
C GLU A 706 22.52 -4.01 -0.49
N ILE A 707 21.98 -4.57 -1.59
CA ILE A 707 21.24 -5.83 -1.53
C ILE A 707 22.17 -7.01 -1.26
N LYS A 708 23.38 -7.04 -1.85
CA LYS A 708 24.40 -8.03 -1.48
C LYS A 708 24.73 -7.99 0.01
N GLY A 709 24.78 -6.79 0.60
CA GLY A 709 24.93 -6.63 2.04
C GLY A 709 23.84 -7.32 2.86
N LYS A 710 22.58 -7.19 2.43
CA LYS A 710 21.41 -7.84 3.05
C LYS A 710 21.46 -9.37 2.88
N LEU A 711 21.94 -9.86 1.73
CA LEU A 711 22.04 -11.29 1.42
C LEU A 711 23.12 -12.02 2.23
N LYS A 712 24.03 -11.34 2.90
CA LYS A 712 25.06 -12.00 3.75
C LYS A 712 24.48 -12.88 4.84
N VAL A 713 23.26 -12.65 5.26
CA VAL A 713 22.54 -13.51 6.21
C VAL A 713 22.28 -14.93 5.69
N LEU A 714 22.42 -15.15 4.38
CA LEU A 714 22.25 -16.45 3.71
C LEU A 714 23.56 -17.25 3.59
N GLU A 715 24.70 -16.70 4.01
CA GLU A 715 26.00 -17.32 3.89
C GLU A 715 26.26 -18.33 5.02
N GLY A 716 27.17 -19.30 4.77
CA GLY A 716 27.58 -20.34 5.72
C GLY A 716 26.43 -21.26 6.12
N ASP A 717 26.41 -21.66 7.39
CA ASP A 717 25.40 -22.56 7.99
C ASP A 717 24.08 -21.81 8.32
N SER A 718 23.67 -20.92 7.47
CA SER A 718 22.46 -20.09 7.67
C SER A 718 21.19 -20.94 7.71
N PRO A 719 20.30 -20.75 8.67
CA PRO A 719 19.05 -21.50 8.79
C PRO A 719 18.00 -21.10 7.73
N TYR A 720 18.24 -20.03 6.98
CA TYR A 720 17.26 -19.43 6.06
C TYR A 720 16.77 -20.41 4.98
N ARG A 721 17.67 -21.12 4.31
CA ARG A 721 17.31 -22.03 3.20
C ARG A 721 16.49 -23.23 3.67
N THR A 722 16.72 -23.71 4.90
CA THR A 722 15.93 -24.76 5.53
C THR A 722 14.58 -24.22 6.00
N ARG A 723 14.56 -23.02 6.58
CA ARG A 723 13.34 -22.40 7.10
C ARG A 723 12.42 -21.90 5.97
N TYR A 724 13.00 -21.39 4.90
CA TYR A 724 12.33 -20.77 3.76
C TYR A 724 12.79 -21.40 2.44
N PRO A 725 12.31 -22.62 2.09
CA PRO A 725 12.75 -23.35 0.88
C PRO A 725 12.54 -22.57 -0.41
N GLU A 726 11.56 -21.67 -0.45
CA GLU A 726 11.28 -20.79 -1.58
C GLU A 726 12.42 -19.81 -1.91
N LEU A 727 13.40 -19.63 -1.03
CA LEU A 727 14.64 -18.89 -1.32
C LEU A 727 15.47 -19.51 -2.44
N ALA A 728 15.25 -20.78 -2.76
CA ALA A 728 15.89 -21.42 -3.92
C ALA A 728 15.49 -20.74 -5.25
N ARG A 729 14.38 -20.00 -5.25
CA ARG A 729 13.83 -19.28 -6.41
C ARG A 729 14.10 -17.78 -6.38
N LEU A 730 14.92 -17.29 -5.47
CA LEU A 730 15.17 -15.85 -5.26
C LEU A 730 15.56 -15.08 -6.54
N GLY A 731 16.32 -15.70 -7.44
CA GLY A 731 16.75 -15.08 -8.70
C GLY A 731 15.72 -15.17 -9.83
N LYS A 732 14.56 -15.78 -9.59
CA LYS A 732 13.47 -15.94 -10.55
C LYS A 732 12.29 -15.11 -10.13
N ASP A 733 11.86 -14.19 -10.95
CA ASP A 733 10.69 -13.37 -10.66
C ASP A 733 9.68 -13.44 -11.81
N ASP A 734 8.77 -14.40 -11.70
CA ASP A 734 7.60 -14.52 -12.54
C ASP A 734 6.37 -13.81 -11.95
N GLY A 735 6.51 -13.17 -10.79
CA GLY A 735 5.43 -12.49 -10.08
C GLY A 735 4.37 -13.43 -9.51
N ALA A 736 4.62 -14.74 -9.47
CA ALA A 736 3.63 -15.74 -9.08
C ALA A 736 3.29 -15.67 -7.58
N GLN A 737 2.00 -15.57 -7.27
CA GLN A 737 1.43 -15.58 -5.91
C GLN A 737 0.46 -16.75 -5.77
N LEU A 738 0.30 -17.30 -4.56
CA LEU A 738 -0.82 -18.19 -4.27
C LEU A 738 -2.04 -17.35 -3.93
N VAL A 739 -3.00 -17.25 -4.83
CA VAL A 739 -4.28 -16.56 -4.61
C VAL A 739 -5.39 -17.62 -4.59
N LEU A 740 -5.91 -17.98 -3.41
CA LEU A 740 -6.79 -19.11 -3.23
C LEU A 740 -7.96 -18.78 -2.29
N ASP A 741 -9.17 -19.23 -2.65
CA ASP A 741 -10.38 -19.18 -1.82
C ASP A 741 -10.73 -17.76 -1.28
N ASN A 742 -10.37 -16.72 -2.04
CA ASN A 742 -10.73 -15.35 -1.70
C ASN A 742 -12.12 -14.99 -2.25
N VAL A 743 -12.84 -14.17 -1.51
CA VAL A 743 -14.16 -13.64 -1.90
C VAL A 743 -13.99 -12.19 -2.39
N PHE A 744 -14.60 -11.86 -3.52
CA PHE A 744 -14.55 -10.53 -4.12
C PHE A 744 -15.98 -9.98 -4.25
N GLU A 745 -16.37 -9.08 -3.36
CA GLU A 745 -17.68 -8.46 -3.31
C GLU A 745 -17.59 -7.02 -3.82
N ARG A 746 -18.34 -6.68 -4.87
CA ARG A 746 -18.30 -5.37 -5.54
C ARG A 746 -16.88 -4.87 -5.82
N THR A 747 -15.96 -5.81 -6.10
CA THR A 747 -14.55 -5.58 -6.42
C THR A 747 -14.35 -5.95 -7.89
N PRO A 748 -14.43 -4.97 -8.82
CA PRO A 748 -14.48 -5.24 -10.26
C PRO A 748 -13.17 -5.84 -10.81
N GLN A 749 -12.03 -5.47 -10.24
CA GLN A 749 -10.74 -6.04 -10.61
C GLN A 749 -10.27 -6.99 -9.51
N ARG A 750 -10.48 -8.30 -9.72
CA ARG A 750 -10.16 -9.32 -8.70
C ARG A 750 -8.66 -9.48 -8.50
N ALA A 751 -7.91 -9.58 -9.58
CA ALA A 751 -6.45 -9.65 -9.57
C ALA A 751 -5.85 -8.97 -10.80
N ARG A 752 -4.63 -8.42 -10.69
CA ARG A 752 -3.84 -7.87 -11.79
C ARG A 752 -2.36 -8.22 -11.59
N GLY A 753 -1.67 -8.61 -12.67
CA GLY A 753 -0.23 -8.84 -12.66
C GLY A 753 0.27 -9.43 -13.97
N GLN A 754 1.59 -9.48 -14.16
CA GLN A 754 2.23 -9.86 -15.42
C GLN A 754 2.09 -11.35 -15.77
N LYS A 755 1.88 -12.20 -14.77
CA LYS A 755 1.63 -13.64 -14.97
C LYS A 755 0.76 -14.13 -13.81
N LEU A 756 -0.49 -14.43 -14.09
CA LEU A 756 -1.24 -15.39 -13.29
C LEU A 756 -0.59 -16.77 -13.50
N GLY A 757 0.57 -16.92 -12.89
CA GLY A 757 1.23 -18.22 -12.84
C GLY A 757 0.36 -19.15 -12.04
N SER A 758 -0.39 -19.94 -12.73
CA SER A 758 -0.78 -21.30 -12.39
C SER A 758 -1.60 -21.60 -11.13
N LEU A 759 -1.93 -20.73 -10.21
CA LEU A 759 -2.68 -21.07 -9.01
C LEU A 759 -3.73 -20.02 -8.57
N VAL A 760 -4.34 -19.30 -9.51
CA VAL A 760 -5.55 -18.54 -9.18
C VAL A 760 -6.74 -19.49 -9.13
N ARG A 761 -7.05 -20.01 -7.96
CA ARG A 761 -8.32 -20.65 -7.68
C ARG A 761 -9.18 -19.66 -6.91
N HIS A 762 -10.17 -19.07 -7.54
CA HIS A 762 -11.19 -18.31 -6.87
C HIS A 762 -12.23 -19.28 -6.29
N GLY A 763 -12.26 -19.44 -4.98
CA GLY A 763 -13.38 -20.06 -4.28
C GLY A 763 -14.54 -19.07 -4.26
N LEU A 764 -15.70 -19.44 -4.78
CA LEU A 764 -16.94 -18.83 -4.38
C LEU A 764 -17.29 -19.43 -3.02
N GLY A 765 -17.24 -18.63 -1.96
CA GLY A 765 -17.89 -18.98 -0.72
C GLY A 765 -19.39 -19.09 -0.97
N GLU A 766 -19.98 -20.28 -0.84
CA GLU A 766 -21.40 -20.38 -0.63
C GLU A 766 -21.70 -19.72 0.72
N GLY A 767 -22.49 -18.65 0.70
CA GLY A 767 -23.28 -18.22 1.84
C GLY A 767 -22.59 -17.41 2.92
N LEU A 768 -22.35 -16.14 2.66
CA LEU A 768 -22.73 -15.13 3.65
C LEU A 768 -24.01 -14.49 3.12
N ARG A 769 -25.14 -14.94 3.67
CA ARG A 769 -26.44 -14.27 3.51
C ARG A 769 -26.28 -12.88 4.13
N ASP A 770 -26.83 -11.89 3.46
CA ASP A 770 -27.16 -10.59 4.03
C ASP A 770 -27.94 -10.85 5.33
N GLU A 771 -27.30 -10.68 6.48
CA GLU A 771 -28.00 -10.39 7.72
C GLU A 771 -27.79 -8.90 8.01
N GLU A 772 -28.90 -8.23 8.19
CA GLU A 772 -29.21 -6.80 8.31
C GLU A 772 -28.27 -5.95 9.17
#